data_c640f4ebd5701e3f428c48b477e2d019
#
_entry.id   c640f4ebd5701e3f428c48b477e2d019
#
_cell.length_a   1.000
_cell.length_b   1.000
_cell.length_c   1.000
_cell.angle_alpha   90.00
_cell.angle_beta   90.00
_cell.angle_gamma   90.00
#
_symmetry.space_group_name_H-M   'P 1'
#
loop_
_entity.id
_entity.type
_entity.pdbx_description
1 polymer ?
#
loop_
_entity_poly.entity_id
_entity_poly.type
_entity_poly.pdbx_seq_one_letter_code
_entity_poly.pdbx_strand_id
1 'polypeptide(L)'
;TPFGLFAPAMEYMVDAAQRSVLFWDVMRQRGNQYREHLAKTVPHVLDYKAELVVDGRTLERPVNYLLVRVTPPAGVEINPKLRPFVIVDPRAGHGPGIGGFKADSEIGVAMKAGHPCYFVGFLPDPVPEQTIEDIARAEAIFIEKVTAAHPQASGKPCVIGNCQAGWAIMMLAALRPELFGPIIVAGSPLSYWAGVHGKYPMRYSGGLLGGSWLTALAGDLGHGKFDGAWLVQNFENQNPANTLWTKQYNLYSKIDTEAPRYLGFEKWWGGHVNLNAEEIQFIVDELFIGNNLAAGRIHTSDGTTLDLRNIRSPIVVFCSKGDNVTPPQQALDWVLDLYENVDDIRACGQTIVYTIHESIGHLGIFVSGGVAKKEHGEFSSNIDLIDTLPPGLYEAIFENKTGDTANPDLAGGNWVMRCEARTLDDIRALGGNDLADERRFATAARVSEINLSLYRTFMQPMVRALVNAPVADWMRQIHPLRLQYEVFSDQNPAMASVAALAEQVRENRKSPASDNPLVAMQEKFSDQIVAALDGWRQASETLSERMFLAIYGSPTLQAAVGVDPDATQRLRKAPKNPLHRELLQKRIAELKSRIPTGGLRAAIIRGLIYAGMNRAAVDERGFEMARRIREAHGDMPIADFKALVREQFYILLIDQEAALAAIPSMLPPDKETREKGYDLIKQVLGARGELSADDNKRMSEVARLFGLEGGGTRTHLREVPKKPQAKAS
;
A
#
# COMPACT_ATOMS: atom_id res chain seq x y z
N THR A 1 37.80 37.29 -23.64
CA THR A 1 37.56 38.46 -24.50
C THR A 1 36.08 38.59 -24.75
N PRO A 2 35.48 39.81 -24.85
CA PRO A 2 34.04 40.02 -25.11
C PRO A 2 33.59 39.31 -26.40
N PHE A 3 34.45 39.14 -27.38
CA PHE A 3 34.14 38.41 -28.61
C PHE A 3 34.04 36.88 -28.43
N GLY A 4 34.65 36.30 -27.39
CA GLY A 4 34.61 34.84 -27.14
C GLY A 4 33.27 34.34 -26.63
N LEU A 5 32.40 35.21 -26.12
CA LEU A 5 31.06 34.86 -25.63
C LEU A 5 29.95 35.14 -26.66
N PHE A 6 30.24 35.81 -27.77
CA PHE A 6 29.22 36.19 -28.74
C PHE A 6 28.57 34.98 -29.44
N ALA A 7 29.37 34.05 -29.93
CA ALA A 7 28.85 32.86 -30.61
C ALA A 7 28.08 31.95 -29.64
N PRO A 8 28.60 31.59 -28.44
CA PRO A 8 27.83 30.84 -27.44
C PRO A 8 26.55 31.54 -27.03
N ALA A 9 26.51 32.86 -26.92
CA ALA A 9 25.31 33.63 -26.59
C ALA A 9 24.25 33.54 -27.69
N MET A 10 24.63 33.65 -28.94
CA MET A 10 23.71 33.50 -30.08
C MET A 10 23.17 32.09 -30.19
N GLU A 11 23.98 31.07 -30.01
CA GLU A 11 23.53 29.67 -29.96
C GLU A 11 22.53 29.46 -28.85
N TYR A 12 22.84 29.94 -27.64
CA TYR A 12 21.93 29.85 -26.49
C TYR A 12 20.61 30.57 -26.72
N MET A 13 20.63 31.80 -27.28
CA MET A 13 19.39 32.55 -27.54
C MET A 13 18.49 31.85 -28.57
N VAL A 14 19.06 31.29 -29.62
CA VAL A 14 18.30 30.51 -30.62
C VAL A 14 17.70 29.26 -29.98
N ASP A 15 18.49 28.51 -29.22
CA ASP A 15 18.06 27.33 -28.53
C ASP A 15 16.93 27.66 -27.50
N ALA A 16 17.12 28.70 -26.69
CA ALA A 16 16.14 29.10 -25.68
C ALA A 16 14.80 29.54 -26.31
N ALA A 17 14.86 30.28 -27.44
CA ALA A 17 13.65 30.63 -28.19
C ALA A 17 12.94 29.38 -28.74
N GLN A 18 13.69 28.46 -29.33
CA GLN A 18 13.16 27.21 -29.85
C GLN A 18 12.58 26.33 -28.74
N ARG A 19 13.26 26.17 -27.61
CA ARG A 19 12.75 25.45 -26.43
C ARG A 19 11.46 26.08 -25.91
N SER A 20 11.37 27.40 -25.87
CA SER A 20 10.16 28.10 -25.42
C SER A 20 8.95 27.79 -26.32
N VAL A 21 9.13 27.81 -27.64
CA VAL A 21 8.06 27.44 -28.57
C VAL A 21 7.61 25.99 -28.37
N LEU A 22 8.57 25.08 -28.29
CA LEU A 22 8.28 23.65 -28.08
C LEU A 22 7.64 23.38 -26.71
N PHE A 23 8.05 24.08 -25.66
CA PHE A 23 7.44 24.01 -24.33
C PHE A 23 5.96 24.38 -24.36
N TRP A 24 5.64 25.52 -24.98
CA TRP A 24 4.25 25.94 -25.10
C TRP A 24 3.40 25.00 -25.97
N ASP A 25 4.01 24.39 -26.99
CA ASP A 25 3.33 23.35 -27.76
C ASP A 25 3.04 22.09 -26.93
N VAL A 26 3.95 21.68 -26.05
CA VAL A 26 3.68 20.57 -25.11
C VAL A 26 2.57 20.96 -24.12
N MET A 27 2.53 22.21 -23.64
CA MET A 27 1.42 22.69 -22.81
C MET A 27 0.08 22.61 -23.56
N ARG A 28 0.06 22.99 -24.84
CA ARG A 28 -1.11 22.83 -25.73
C ARG A 28 -1.53 21.37 -25.88
N GLN A 29 -0.57 20.48 -26.17
CA GLN A 29 -0.83 19.04 -26.27
C GLN A 29 -1.39 18.48 -24.95
N ARG A 30 -0.89 18.92 -23.81
CA ARG A 30 -1.39 18.58 -22.49
C ARG A 30 -2.84 18.99 -22.31
N GLY A 31 -3.22 20.21 -22.69
CA GLY A 31 -4.59 20.70 -22.62
C GLY A 31 -5.54 19.90 -23.52
N ASN A 32 -5.13 19.60 -24.75
CA ASN A 32 -5.91 18.78 -25.68
C ASN A 32 -6.10 17.37 -25.13
N GLN A 33 -5.01 16.74 -24.65
CA GLN A 33 -5.05 15.41 -24.03
C GLN A 33 -5.99 15.35 -22.82
N TYR A 34 -5.99 16.36 -21.96
CA TYR A 34 -6.92 16.47 -20.84
C TYR A 34 -8.37 16.41 -21.30
N ARG A 35 -8.73 17.18 -22.31
CA ARG A 35 -10.09 17.22 -22.86
C ARG A 35 -10.50 15.90 -23.51
N GLU A 36 -9.63 15.32 -24.32
CA GLU A 36 -9.84 14.02 -24.95
C GLU A 36 -9.99 12.90 -23.92
N HIS A 37 -9.19 12.97 -22.85
CA HIS A 37 -9.22 11.98 -21.78
C HIS A 37 -10.55 12.03 -21.01
N LEU A 38 -10.99 13.22 -20.62
CA LEU A 38 -12.24 13.40 -19.89
C LEU A 38 -13.49 13.16 -20.74
N ALA A 39 -13.39 13.25 -22.06
CA ALA A 39 -14.49 12.92 -22.98
C ALA A 39 -14.75 11.41 -23.12
N LYS A 40 -13.84 10.56 -22.62
CA LYS A 40 -14.03 9.10 -22.65
C LYS A 40 -15.09 8.66 -21.66
N THR A 41 -15.83 7.62 -22.03
CA THR A 41 -16.84 7.01 -21.13
C THR A 41 -16.24 6.47 -19.85
N VAL A 42 -15.05 5.86 -19.93
CA VAL A 42 -14.28 5.35 -18.78
C VAL A 42 -12.84 5.82 -18.92
N PRO A 43 -12.53 7.06 -18.47
CA PRO A 43 -11.17 7.57 -18.52
C PRO A 43 -10.27 6.84 -17.51
N HIS A 44 -9.16 6.29 -17.98
CA HIS A 44 -8.17 5.61 -17.15
C HIS A 44 -6.79 5.66 -17.82
N VAL A 45 -5.76 5.31 -17.06
CA VAL A 45 -4.38 5.24 -17.55
C VAL A 45 -3.76 3.84 -17.38
N LEU A 46 -4.57 2.79 -17.29
CA LEU A 46 -4.05 1.42 -17.34
C LEU A 46 -3.34 1.16 -18.68
N ASP A 47 -2.15 0.57 -18.59
CA ASP A 47 -1.32 0.17 -19.74
C ASP A 47 -1.69 -1.25 -20.28
N TYR A 48 -2.87 -1.71 -19.93
CA TYR A 48 -3.37 -3.04 -20.26
C TYR A 48 -4.76 -2.96 -20.86
N LYS A 49 -5.08 -3.89 -21.75
CA LYS A 49 -6.47 -4.16 -22.14
C LYS A 49 -7.20 -4.76 -20.95
N ALA A 50 -8.45 -4.38 -20.79
CA ALA A 50 -9.28 -4.85 -19.70
C ALA A 50 -10.72 -5.04 -20.17
N GLU A 51 -11.40 -6.01 -19.56
CA GLU A 51 -12.81 -6.33 -19.83
C GLU A 51 -13.63 -5.98 -18.59
N LEU A 52 -14.76 -5.32 -18.79
CA LEU A 52 -15.69 -5.00 -17.71
C LEU A 52 -16.34 -6.28 -17.18
N VAL A 53 -16.22 -6.51 -15.87
CA VAL A 53 -16.83 -7.64 -15.16
C VAL A 53 -18.08 -7.21 -14.42
N VAL A 54 -17.98 -6.11 -13.66
CA VAL A 54 -19.11 -5.54 -12.92
C VAL A 54 -19.08 -4.02 -13.06
N ASP A 55 -20.22 -3.46 -13.44
CA ASP A 55 -20.48 -2.03 -13.34
C ASP A 55 -21.22 -1.74 -12.02
N GLY A 56 -20.57 -1.08 -11.10
CA GLY A 56 -21.12 -0.78 -9.78
C GLY A 56 -22.39 0.07 -9.83
N ARG A 57 -22.62 0.80 -10.91
CA ARG A 57 -23.86 1.57 -11.12
C ARG A 57 -25.11 0.71 -11.30
N THR A 58 -24.93 -0.57 -11.63
CA THR A 58 -26.01 -1.54 -11.83
C THR A 58 -26.34 -2.33 -10.56
N LEU A 59 -25.63 -2.13 -9.48
CA LEU A 59 -25.89 -2.82 -8.21
C LEU A 59 -27.12 -2.24 -7.50
N GLU A 60 -27.68 -3.01 -6.58
CA GLU A 60 -28.82 -2.58 -5.74
C GLU A 60 -28.55 -1.26 -5.01
N ARG A 61 -27.31 -1.10 -4.52
CA ARG A 61 -26.78 0.18 -4.05
C ARG A 61 -25.73 0.67 -5.04
N PRO A 62 -26.12 1.56 -5.97
CA PRO A 62 -25.25 1.96 -7.05
C PRO A 62 -24.03 2.76 -6.57
N VAL A 63 -22.90 2.48 -7.17
CA VAL A 63 -21.64 3.22 -6.95
C VAL A 63 -20.93 3.45 -8.29
N ASN A 64 -20.07 4.47 -8.35
CA ASN A 64 -19.28 4.75 -9.56
C ASN A 64 -18.02 3.89 -9.72
N TYR A 65 -17.92 2.79 -9.00
CA TYR A 65 -16.80 1.84 -9.07
C TYR A 65 -17.05 0.75 -10.09
N LEU A 66 -15.98 0.30 -10.75
CA LEU A 66 -16.00 -0.74 -11.76
C LEU A 66 -15.00 -1.84 -11.40
N LEU A 67 -15.37 -3.10 -11.64
CA LEU A 67 -14.44 -4.22 -11.62
C LEU A 67 -14.13 -4.60 -13.07
N VAL A 68 -12.85 -4.60 -13.44
CA VAL A 68 -12.39 -5.06 -14.75
C VAL A 68 -11.41 -6.22 -14.61
N ARG A 69 -11.44 -7.14 -15.56
CA ARG A 69 -10.45 -8.20 -15.71
C ARG A 69 -9.34 -7.73 -16.63
N VAL A 70 -8.11 -7.82 -16.17
CA VAL A 70 -6.94 -7.40 -16.96
C VAL A 70 -6.53 -8.53 -17.92
N THR A 71 -6.39 -8.19 -19.20
CA THR A 71 -5.93 -9.11 -20.22
C THR A 71 -4.41 -9.22 -20.19
N PRO A 72 -3.83 -10.42 -20.04
CA PRO A 72 -2.39 -10.57 -20.05
C PRO A 72 -1.81 -10.17 -21.41
N PRO A 73 -0.63 -9.52 -21.43
CA PRO A 73 0.07 -9.23 -22.68
C PRO A 73 0.53 -10.50 -23.39
N ALA A 74 0.85 -10.39 -24.68
CA ALA A 74 1.36 -11.51 -25.45
C ALA A 74 2.64 -12.10 -24.80
N GLY A 75 2.68 -13.43 -24.70
CA GLY A 75 3.79 -14.16 -24.08
C GLY A 75 3.75 -14.27 -22.55
N VAL A 76 2.71 -13.74 -21.90
CA VAL A 76 2.48 -13.94 -20.46
C VAL A 76 1.40 -15.00 -20.27
N GLU A 77 1.78 -16.11 -19.65
CA GLU A 77 0.87 -17.22 -19.37
C GLU A 77 0.28 -17.10 -17.95
N ILE A 78 -1.03 -17.23 -17.86
CA ILE A 78 -1.76 -17.22 -16.60
C ILE A 78 -2.08 -18.65 -16.18
N ASN A 79 -1.74 -18.98 -14.93
CA ASN A 79 -2.08 -20.27 -14.34
C ASN A 79 -3.41 -20.15 -13.56
N PRO A 80 -4.49 -20.82 -14.00
CA PRO A 80 -5.80 -20.74 -13.37
C PRO A 80 -5.86 -21.34 -11.96
N LYS A 81 -4.83 -22.10 -11.56
CA LYS A 81 -4.70 -22.67 -10.22
C LYS A 81 -4.10 -21.68 -9.21
N LEU A 82 -3.48 -20.61 -9.66
CA LEU A 82 -2.98 -19.57 -8.78
C LEU A 82 -4.10 -18.61 -8.36
N ARG A 83 -4.02 -18.11 -7.14
CA ARG A 83 -4.99 -17.14 -6.63
C ARG A 83 -5.03 -15.89 -7.48
N PRO A 84 -6.20 -15.30 -7.75
CA PRO A 84 -6.29 -14.04 -8.43
C PRO A 84 -5.81 -12.88 -7.56
N PHE A 85 -5.33 -11.81 -8.21
CA PHE A 85 -4.99 -10.53 -7.60
C PHE A 85 -6.04 -9.49 -7.97
N VAL A 86 -6.48 -8.72 -6.99
CA VAL A 86 -7.39 -7.58 -7.18
C VAL A 86 -6.66 -6.33 -6.71
N ILE A 87 -6.36 -5.44 -7.64
CA ILE A 87 -5.68 -4.18 -7.37
C ILE A 87 -6.73 -3.07 -7.30
N VAL A 88 -6.79 -2.36 -6.17
CA VAL A 88 -7.77 -1.29 -5.93
C VAL A 88 -7.07 0.06 -6.01
N ASP A 89 -7.56 0.89 -6.91
CA ASP A 89 -7.04 2.24 -7.12
C ASP A 89 -7.47 3.19 -5.99
N PRO A 90 -6.58 4.05 -5.49
CA PRO A 90 -6.94 5.07 -4.51
C PRO A 90 -7.71 6.22 -5.16
N ARG A 91 -8.89 6.53 -4.66
CA ARG A 91 -9.63 7.74 -5.07
C ARG A 91 -9.11 8.97 -4.33
N ALA A 92 -7.98 9.50 -4.79
CA ALA A 92 -7.28 10.63 -4.17
C ALA A 92 -7.30 11.90 -5.04
N GLY A 93 -8.27 12.02 -5.92
CA GLY A 93 -8.49 13.19 -6.78
C GLY A 93 -7.93 13.07 -8.20
N HIS A 94 -6.93 12.23 -8.43
CA HIS A 94 -6.42 11.88 -9.77
C HIS A 94 -7.23 10.78 -10.43
N GLY A 95 -7.01 10.53 -11.72
CA GLY A 95 -7.69 9.46 -12.46
C GLY A 95 -7.21 8.04 -12.07
N PRO A 96 -7.99 6.99 -12.40
CA PRO A 96 -7.64 5.62 -12.08
C PRO A 96 -6.54 5.07 -12.98
N GLY A 97 -5.66 4.23 -12.40
CA GLY A 97 -4.56 3.54 -13.10
C GLY A 97 -3.37 3.16 -12.22
N ILE A 98 -3.37 3.52 -10.93
CA ILE A 98 -2.30 3.12 -10.01
C ILE A 98 -2.26 1.59 -9.89
N GLY A 99 -1.04 1.04 -9.94
CA GLY A 99 -0.80 -0.40 -9.95
C GLY A 99 -0.73 -1.02 -11.35
N GLY A 100 -1.16 -0.29 -12.39
CA GLY A 100 -1.14 -0.75 -13.78
C GLY A 100 -0.76 0.33 -14.80
N PHE A 101 -0.09 1.41 -14.35
CA PHE A 101 0.28 2.56 -15.18
C PHE A 101 1.30 2.26 -16.27
N LYS A 102 2.06 1.16 -16.13
CA LYS A 102 3.06 0.68 -17.08
C LYS A 102 3.31 -0.82 -16.92
N ALA A 103 4.08 -1.41 -17.82
CA ALA A 103 4.39 -2.85 -17.81
C ALA A 103 5.07 -3.33 -16.53
N ASP A 104 6.02 -2.56 -15.99
CA ASP A 104 6.64 -2.84 -14.70
C ASP A 104 5.81 -2.18 -13.57
N SER A 105 4.76 -2.87 -13.16
CA SER A 105 3.77 -2.44 -12.18
C SER A 105 3.30 -3.63 -11.33
N GLU A 106 2.49 -3.39 -10.32
CA GLU A 106 1.88 -4.43 -9.48
C GLU A 106 1.13 -5.47 -10.32
N ILE A 107 0.29 -5.01 -11.25
CA ILE A 107 -0.42 -5.88 -12.20
C ILE A 107 0.57 -6.65 -13.06
N GLY A 108 1.57 -5.98 -13.61
CA GLY A 108 2.55 -6.59 -14.51
C GLY A 108 3.35 -7.70 -13.85
N VAL A 109 3.85 -7.48 -12.61
CA VAL A 109 4.63 -8.50 -11.91
C VAL A 109 3.77 -9.66 -11.41
N ALA A 110 2.52 -9.40 -11.00
CA ALA A 110 1.59 -10.45 -10.61
C ALA A 110 1.22 -11.35 -11.81
N MET A 111 0.95 -10.77 -12.97
CA MET A 111 0.70 -11.54 -14.20
C MET A 111 1.93 -12.34 -14.65
N LYS A 112 3.14 -11.75 -14.59
CA LYS A 112 4.39 -12.46 -14.89
C LYS A 112 4.63 -13.64 -13.94
N ALA A 113 4.17 -13.55 -12.69
CA ALA A 113 4.17 -14.65 -11.73
C ALA A 113 3.06 -15.70 -12.00
N GLY A 114 2.21 -15.48 -13.00
CA GLY A 114 1.15 -16.39 -13.43
C GLY A 114 -0.23 -16.14 -12.81
N HIS A 115 -0.41 -15.09 -12.02
CA HIS A 115 -1.67 -14.79 -11.34
C HIS A 115 -2.68 -14.12 -12.28
N PRO A 116 -3.97 -14.54 -12.29
CA PRO A 116 -5.03 -13.75 -12.90
C PRO A 116 -5.16 -12.41 -12.17
N CYS A 117 -5.32 -11.31 -12.91
CA CYS A 117 -5.38 -9.97 -12.33
C CYS A 117 -6.69 -9.25 -12.68
N TYR A 118 -7.18 -8.53 -11.69
CA TYR A 118 -8.35 -7.67 -11.76
C TYR A 118 -7.98 -6.28 -11.25
N PHE A 119 -8.69 -5.29 -11.72
CA PHE A 119 -8.51 -3.91 -11.30
C PHE A 119 -9.85 -3.31 -10.90
N VAL A 120 -9.88 -2.61 -9.78
CA VAL A 120 -11.01 -1.82 -9.31
C VAL A 120 -10.68 -0.36 -9.50
N GLY A 121 -11.41 0.28 -10.40
CA GLY A 121 -11.31 1.70 -10.68
C GLY A 121 -12.66 2.38 -10.51
N PHE A 122 -12.74 3.64 -10.89
CA PHE A 122 -13.94 4.44 -10.71
C PHE A 122 -14.13 5.45 -11.86
N LEU A 123 -15.36 5.89 -12.03
CA LEU A 123 -15.73 6.94 -12.97
C LEU A 123 -15.52 8.34 -12.36
N PRO A 124 -15.37 9.39 -13.18
CA PRO A 124 -15.06 10.74 -12.71
C PRO A 124 -16.07 11.34 -11.72
N ASP A 125 -17.35 11.03 -11.91
CA ASP A 125 -18.41 11.53 -11.02
C ASP A 125 -18.98 10.42 -10.14
N PRO A 126 -19.20 10.68 -8.83
CA PRO A 126 -19.84 9.74 -7.94
C PRO A 126 -21.33 9.58 -8.31
N VAL A 127 -21.91 8.42 -7.99
CA VAL A 127 -23.37 8.28 -8.00
C VAL A 127 -23.96 9.15 -6.89
N PRO A 128 -25.04 9.88 -7.13
CA PRO A 128 -25.68 10.68 -6.08
C PRO A 128 -25.98 9.82 -4.85
N GLU A 129 -25.66 10.37 -3.66
CA GLU A 129 -25.89 9.75 -2.35
C GLU A 129 -25.08 8.49 -2.05
N GLN A 130 -24.16 8.03 -2.93
CA GLN A 130 -23.26 6.94 -2.57
C GLN A 130 -22.39 7.33 -1.37
N THR A 131 -22.15 6.36 -0.51
CA THR A 131 -21.33 6.50 0.69
C THR A 131 -20.10 5.60 0.63
N ILE A 132 -19.13 5.81 1.53
CA ILE A 132 -17.99 4.90 1.70
C ILE A 132 -18.46 3.47 2.05
N GLU A 133 -19.52 3.33 2.78
CA GLU A 133 -20.11 2.03 3.13
C GLU A 133 -20.71 1.32 1.90
N ASP A 134 -21.36 2.06 1.00
CA ASP A 134 -21.87 1.52 -0.27
C ASP A 134 -20.75 1.03 -1.17
N ILE A 135 -19.62 1.77 -1.21
CA ILE A 135 -18.42 1.35 -1.94
C ILE A 135 -17.87 0.05 -1.35
N ALA A 136 -17.76 -0.05 -0.02
CA ALA A 136 -17.30 -1.28 0.62
C ALA A 136 -18.20 -2.48 0.30
N ARG A 137 -19.52 -2.29 0.26
CA ARG A 137 -20.48 -3.34 -0.17
C ARG A 137 -20.27 -3.73 -1.63
N ALA A 138 -20.04 -2.77 -2.52
CA ALA A 138 -19.76 -3.04 -3.93
C ALA A 138 -18.45 -3.82 -4.09
N GLU A 139 -17.40 -3.42 -3.40
CA GLU A 139 -16.10 -4.12 -3.43
C GLU A 139 -16.21 -5.55 -2.87
N ALA A 140 -17.06 -5.79 -1.86
CA ALA A 140 -17.37 -7.15 -1.40
C ALA A 140 -17.96 -8.00 -2.54
N ILE A 141 -18.92 -7.47 -3.28
CA ILE A 141 -19.53 -8.14 -4.44
C ILE A 141 -18.47 -8.39 -5.52
N PHE A 142 -17.56 -7.44 -5.76
CA PHE A 142 -16.47 -7.60 -6.73
C PHE A 142 -15.55 -8.77 -6.35
N ILE A 143 -15.14 -8.87 -5.09
CA ILE A 143 -14.29 -9.96 -4.61
C ILE A 143 -15.01 -11.31 -4.69
N GLU A 144 -16.30 -11.35 -4.36
CA GLU A 144 -17.14 -12.55 -4.52
C GLU A 144 -17.20 -13.01 -6.00
N LYS A 145 -17.36 -12.07 -6.94
CA LYS A 145 -17.36 -12.35 -8.37
C LYS A 145 -16.02 -12.89 -8.86
N VAL A 146 -14.92 -12.30 -8.39
CA VAL A 146 -13.56 -12.79 -8.68
C VAL A 146 -13.37 -14.20 -8.15
N THR A 147 -13.77 -14.46 -6.92
CA THR A 147 -13.68 -15.80 -6.30
C THR A 147 -14.48 -16.83 -7.10
N ALA A 148 -15.71 -16.50 -7.49
CA ALA A 148 -16.57 -17.39 -8.28
C ALA A 148 -16.02 -17.68 -9.69
N ALA A 149 -15.29 -16.73 -10.28
CA ALA A 149 -14.64 -16.90 -11.58
C ALA A 149 -13.40 -17.81 -11.54
N HIS A 150 -12.86 -18.09 -10.34
CA HIS A 150 -11.63 -18.88 -10.16
C HIS A 150 -11.83 -20.07 -9.18
N PRO A 151 -12.71 -21.02 -9.50
CA PRO A 151 -13.03 -22.13 -8.60
C PRO A 151 -11.85 -23.11 -8.38
N GLN A 152 -10.85 -23.07 -9.26
CA GLN A 152 -9.65 -23.93 -9.19
C GLN A 152 -8.49 -23.24 -8.46
N ALA A 153 -8.63 -21.99 -8.06
CA ALA A 153 -7.57 -21.25 -7.41
C ALA A 153 -7.19 -21.87 -6.06
N SER A 154 -5.90 -21.92 -5.78
CA SER A 154 -5.34 -22.49 -4.56
C SER A 154 -5.69 -21.69 -3.28
N GLY A 155 -6.25 -20.50 -3.42
CA GLY A 155 -6.63 -19.63 -2.29
C GLY A 155 -7.53 -18.48 -2.72
N LYS A 156 -8.07 -17.77 -1.75
CA LYS A 156 -8.88 -16.58 -1.96
C LYS A 156 -8.06 -15.45 -2.60
N PRO A 157 -8.71 -14.48 -3.26
CA PRO A 157 -8.01 -13.38 -3.92
C PRO A 157 -7.06 -12.62 -2.98
N CYS A 158 -5.86 -12.33 -3.47
CA CYS A 158 -4.99 -11.34 -2.87
C CYS A 158 -5.50 -9.96 -3.29
N VAL A 159 -5.72 -9.08 -2.31
CA VAL A 159 -6.23 -7.73 -2.58
C VAL A 159 -5.16 -6.70 -2.23
N ILE A 160 -4.81 -5.86 -3.20
CA ILE A 160 -3.84 -4.76 -3.02
C ILE A 160 -4.60 -3.45 -2.93
N GLY A 161 -4.45 -2.75 -1.81
CA GLY A 161 -4.97 -1.41 -1.61
C GLY A 161 -3.84 -0.38 -1.57
N ASN A 162 -3.80 0.48 -2.58
CA ASN A 162 -2.81 1.53 -2.69
C ASN A 162 -3.29 2.81 -2.02
N CYS A 163 -2.42 3.50 -1.27
CA CYS A 163 -2.72 4.77 -0.63
C CYS A 163 -4.09 4.75 0.08
N GLN A 164 -5.02 5.58 -0.31
CA GLN A 164 -6.37 5.64 0.27
C GLN A 164 -7.19 4.35 0.11
N ALA A 165 -6.93 3.52 -0.89
CA ALA A 165 -7.60 2.23 -1.01
C ALA A 165 -7.19 1.27 0.10
N GLY A 166 -6.00 1.44 0.69
CA GLY A 166 -5.52 0.54 1.75
C GLY A 166 -6.39 0.57 3.00
N TRP A 167 -6.72 1.75 3.52
CA TRP A 167 -7.63 1.83 4.68
C TRP A 167 -9.04 1.33 4.33
N ALA A 168 -9.54 1.59 3.12
CA ALA A 168 -10.85 1.14 2.69
C ALA A 168 -10.95 -0.39 2.64
N ILE A 169 -9.92 -1.06 2.10
CA ILE A 169 -9.83 -2.53 2.07
C ILE A 169 -9.70 -3.11 3.47
N MET A 170 -8.91 -2.48 4.33
CA MET A 170 -8.79 -2.92 5.73
C MET A 170 -10.14 -2.83 6.46
N MET A 171 -10.92 -1.78 6.22
CA MET A 171 -12.30 -1.68 6.73
C MET A 171 -13.16 -2.82 6.23
N LEU A 172 -13.16 -3.07 4.92
CA LEU A 172 -13.94 -4.16 4.33
C LEU A 172 -13.50 -5.52 4.86
N ALA A 173 -12.20 -5.77 4.99
CA ALA A 173 -11.68 -7.02 5.53
C ALA A 173 -12.03 -7.24 7.01
N ALA A 174 -12.20 -6.17 7.80
CA ALA A 174 -12.69 -6.26 9.17
C ALA A 174 -14.18 -6.60 9.25
N LEU A 175 -14.98 -6.13 8.28
CA LEU A 175 -16.42 -6.42 8.19
C LEU A 175 -16.73 -7.78 7.54
N ARG A 176 -15.94 -8.19 6.54
CA ARG A 176 -16.12 -9.40 5.72
C ARG A 176 -14.82 -10.20 5.63
N PRO A 177 -14.30 -10.69 6.78
CA PRO A 177 -12.99 -11.35 6.81
C PRO A 177 -12.92 -12.64 5.99
N GLU A 178 -14.05 -13.24 5.69
CA GLU A 178 -14.14 -14.50 4.91
C GLU A 178 -13.88 -14.32 3.42
N LEU A 179 -13.87 -13.08 2.89
CA LEU A 179 -13.71 -12.84 1.45
C LEU A 179 -12.26 -12.86 1.00
N PHE A 180 -11.34 -12.51 1.88
CA PHE A 180 -9.97 -12.17 1.53
C PHE A 180 -8.99 -13.33 1.61
N GLY A 181 -8.07 -13.41 0.66
CA GLY A 181 -6.73 -13.95 0.81
C GLY A 181 -5.80 -12.91 1.44
N PRO A 182 -4.48 -12.96 1.24
CA PRO A 182 -3.58 -11.94 1.74
C PRO A 182 -3.98 -10.53 1.28
N ILE A 183 -3.77 -9.56 2.16
CA ILE A 183 -4.06 -8.15 1.90
C ILE A 183 -2.72 -7.42 1.86
N ILE A 184 -2.48 -6.64 0.81
CA ILE A 184 -1.30 -5.79 0.69
C ILE A 184 -1.78 -4.34 0.75
N VAL A 185 -1.31 -3.58 1.73
CA VAL A 185 -1.56 -2.14 1.84
C VAL A 185 -0.26 -1.40 1.61
N ALA A 186 -0.21 -0.64 0.53
CA ALA A 186 0.99 0.04 0.08
C ALA A 186 0.84 1.56 0.20
N GLY A 187 1.73 2.21 0.94
CA GLY A 187 1.70 3.65 1.16
C GLY A 187 0.37 4.15 1.73
N SER A 188 -0.24 3.40 2.64
CA SER A 188 -1.60 3.67 3.12
C SER A 188 -1.63 4.26 4.53
N PRO A 189 -2.36 5.38 4.75
CA PRO A 189 -2.50 5.97 6.07
C PRO A 189 -3.54 5.20 6.89
N LEU A 190 -3.09 4.46 7.89
CA LEU A 190 -3.94 3.69 8.82
C LEU A 190 -4.03 4.34 10.19
N SER A 191 -3.00 5.10 10.59
CA SER A 191 -2.96 5.89 11.84
C SER A 191 -2.46 7.30 11.52
N TYR A 192 -3.37 8.21 11.16
CA TYR A 192 -3.00 9.50 10.57
C TYR A 192 -2.34 10.47 11.56
N TRP A 193 -2.59 10.35 12.86
CA TRP A 193 -1.91 11.19 13.86
C TRP A 193 -0.43 10.87 14.01
N ALA A 194 -0.03 9.66 13.66
CA ALA A 194 1.32 9.17 13.86
C ALA A 194 2.36 9.92 13.02
N GLY A 195 3.53 10.11 13.57
CA GLY A 195 4.65 10.78 12.92
C GLY A 195 5.72 11.20 13.91
N VAL A 196 6.78 11.82 13.43
CA VAL A 196 7.85 12.37 14.23
C VAL A 196 7.97 13.88 14.02
N HIS A 197 8.41 14.60 15.04
CA HIS A 197 8.60 16.04 14.98
C HIS A 197 9.65 16.41 13.92
N GLY A 198 9.45 17.56 13.27
CA GLY A 198 10.32 18.04 12.20
C GLY A 198 10.14 17.32 10.85
N LYS A 199 9.17 16.39 10.77
CA LYS A 199 8.84 15.64 9.56
C LYS A 199 7.32 15.52 9.42
N TYR A 200 6.86 15.21 8.20
CA TYR A 200 5.46 14.88 7.92
C TYR A 200 4.44 15.95 8.33
N PRO A 201 4.58 17.17 7.81
CA PRO A 201 3.77 18.32 8.23
C PRO A 201 2.29 18.21 7.82
N MET A 202 1.96 17.34 6.87
CA MET A 202 0.60 17.15 6.36
C MET A 202 -0.39 16.75 7.47
N ARG A 203 0.07 16.00 8.48
CA ARG A 203 -0.76 15.59 9.62
C ARG A 203 -1.28 16.75 10.47
N TYR A 204 -0.63 17.92 10.41
CA TYR A 204 -1.04 19.12 11.14
C TYR A 204 -2.06 19.98 10.40
N SER A 205 -2.18 19.81 9.08
CA SER A 205 -2.95 20.69 8.21
C SER A 205 -4.43 20.79 8.60
N GLY A 206 -5.06 19.65 8.91
CA GLY A 206 -6.46 19.62 9.34
C GLY A 206 -6.70 20.43 10.61
N GLY A 207 -5.83 20.32 11.59
CA GLY A 207 -5.90 21.12 12.83
C GLY A 207 -5.68 22.59 12.58
N LEU A 208 -4.67 22.97 11.78
CA LEU A 208 -4.37 24.37 11.46
C LEU A 208 -5.50 25.07 10.70
N LEU A 209 -6.26 24.33 9.92
CA LEU A 209 -7.47 24.82 9.22
C LEU A 209 -8.72 24.84 10.12
N GLY A 210 -8.59 24.49 11.39
CA GLY A 210 -9.69 24.45 12.35
C GLY A 210 -10.63 23.25 12.17
N GLY A 211 -10.15 22.20 11.50
CA GLY A 211 -10.88 20.95 11.34
C GLY A 211 -11.59 20.79 9.99
N SER A 212 -12.57 19.92 9.94
CA SER A 212 -13.25 19.44 8.74
C SER A 212 -14.39 20.35 8.21
N TRP A 213 -14.67 21.45 8.88
CA TRP A 213 -15.73 22.38 8.44
C TRP A 213 -15.48 22.96 7.05
N LEU A 214 -14.21 23.16 6.65
CA LEU A 214 -13.83 23.57 5.30
C LEU A 214 -14.12 22.49 4.25
N THR A 215 -14.01 21.22 4.63
CA THR A 215 -14.42 20.08 3.78
C THR A 215 -15.92 20.13 3.52
N ALA A 216 -16.72 20.37 4.56
CA ALA A 216 -18.15 20.54 4.43
C ALA A 216 -18.52 21.75 3.56
N LEU A 217 -17.85 22.89 3.75
CA LEU A 217 -18.01 24.07 2.91
C LEU A 217 -17.67 23.77 1.45
N ALA A 218 -16.56 23.11 1.17
CA ALA A 218 -16.17 22.73 -0.20
C ALA A 218 -17.22 21.82 -0.87
N GLY A 219 -17.77 20.85 -0.12
CA GLY A 219 -18.86 20.00 -0.61
C GLY A 219 -20.13 20.80 -0.91
N ASP A 220 -20.52 21.75 -0.04
CA ASP A 220 -21.70 22.60 -0.23
C ASP A 220 -21.50 23.59 -1.42
N LEU A 221 -20.30 24.17 -1.56
CA LEU A 221 -19.96 24.99 -2.73
C LEU A 221 -19.95 24.17 -4.03
N GLY A 222 -19.69 22.88 -3.96
CA GLY A 222 -19.80 21.95 -5.07
C GLY A 222 -21.22 21.39 -5.29
N HIS A 223 -22.24 21.91 -4.62
CA HIS A 223 -23.62 21.44 -4.70
C HIS A 223 -23.73 19.93 -4.42
N GLY A 224 -23.12 19.48 -3.30
CA GLY A 224 -23.09 18.08 -2.88
C GLY A 224 -21.93 17.25 -3.47
N LYS A 225 -21.11 17.82 -4.34
CA LYS A 225 -19.91 17.19 -4.89
C LYS A 225 -18.65 17.91 -4.42
N PHE A 226 -17.68 17.14 -3.96
CA PHE A 226 -16.34 17.64 -3.67
C PHE A 226 -15.45 17.49 -4.90
N ASP A 227 -14.82 18.56 -5.35
CA ASP A 227 -13.90 18.52 -6.49
C ASP A 227 -12.58 17.87 -6.08
N GLY A 228 -12.24 16.73 -6.69
CA GLY A 228 -10.98 16.02 -6.44
C GLY A 228 -9.73 16.82 -6.81
N ALA A 229 -9.84 17.87 -7.62
CA ALA A 229 -8.73 18.77 -7.90
C ALA A 229 -8.16 19.42 -6.62
N TRP A 230 -8.96 19.60 -5.57
CA TRP A 230 -8.47 20.08 -4.27
C TRP A 230 -7.53 19.09 -3.57
N LEU A 231 -7.76 17.78 -3.72
CA LEU A 231 -6.86 16.76 -3.18
C LEU A 231 -5.52 16.77 -3.92
N VAL A 232 -5.57 16.87 -5.25
CA VAL A 232 -4.35 16.98 -6.07
C VAL A 232 -3.60 18.27 -5.74
N GLN A 233 -4.29 19.41 -5.57
CA GLN A 233 -3.68 20.68 -5.15
C GLN A 233 -2.97 20.54 -3.79
N ASN A 234 -3.54 19.78 -2.86
CA ASN A 234 -2.91 19.56 -1.57
C ASN A 234 -1.57 18.80 -1.70
N PHE A 235 -1.49 17.80 -2.59
CA PHE A 235 -0.23 17.12 -2.88
C PHE A 235 0.78 18.04 -3.59
N GLU A 236 0.31 18.85 -4.55
CA GLU A 236 1.16 19.83 -5.25
C GLU A 236 1.78 20.83 -4.26
N ASN A 237 1.02 21.29 -3.27
CA ASN A 237 1.47 22.27 -2.27
C ASN A 237 2.59 21.73 -1.35
N GLN A 238 2.76 20.42 -1.23
CA GLN A 238 3.80 19.82 -0.38
C GLN A 238 5.19 19.90 -0.97
N ASN A 239 5.30 20.08 -2.29
CA ASN A 239 6.59 20.20 -2.95
C ASN A 239 6.61 21.39 -3.90
N PRO A 240 6.67 22.62 -3.37
CA PRO A 240 6.64 23.84 -4.18
C PRO A 240 7.78 23.93 -5.17
N ALA A 241 8.96 23.41 -4.85
CA ALA A 241 10.07 23.35 -5.81
C ALA A 241 9.71 22.54 -7.05
N ASN A 242 9.05 21.38 -6.88
CA ASN A 242 8.59 20.59 -8.02
C ASN A 242 7.43 21.27 -8.77
N THR A 243 6.41 21.72 -8.04
CA THR A 243 5.18 22.25 -8.61
C THR A 243 5.39 23.57 -9.36
N LEU A 244 6.15 24.49 -8.78
CA LEU A 244 6.35 25.83 -9.33
C LEU A 244 7.53 25.92 -10.30
N TRP A 245 8.48 24.95 -10.22
CA TRP A 245 9.71 25.07 -11.03
C TRP A 245 10.16 23.75 -11.65
N THR A 246 10.62 22.78 -10.88
CA THR A 246 11.39 21.63 -11.37
C THR A 246 10.68 20.82 -12.44
N LYS A 247 9.38 20.54 -12.26
CA LYS A 247 8.58 19.79 -13.22
C LYS A 247 8.54 20.48 -14.60
N GLN A 248 8.31 21.77 -14.62
CA GLN A 248 8.26 22.55 -15.85
C GLN A 248 9.64 22.82 -16.44
N TYR A 249 10.62 23.11 -15.58
CA TYR A 249 11.98 23.33 -16.01
C TYR A 249 12.62 22.06 -16.61
N ASN A 250 12.35 20.89 -16.01
CA ASN A 250 12.83 19.62 -16.56
C ASN A 250 12.26 19.35 -17.97
N LEU A 251 10.98 19.69 -18.19
CA LEU A 251 10.40 19.65 -19.54
C LEU A 251 11.10 20.63 -20.48
N TYR A 252 11.29 21.88 -20.06
CA TYR A 252 11.93 22.92 -20.86
C TYR A 252 13.38 22.59 -21.20
N SER A 253 14.16 22.19 -20.21
CA SER A 253 15.59 21.90 -20.39
C SER A 253 15.86 20.65 -21.25
N LYS A 254 14.94 19.67 -21.19
CA LYS A 254 15.03 18.39 -21.92
C LYS A 254 13.91 18.24 -22.94
N ILE A 255 13.53 19.35 -23.59
CA ILE A 255 12.33 19.41 -24.45
C ILE A 255 12.35 18.41 -25.60
N ASP A 256 13.53 18.03 -26.06
CA ASP A 256 13.73 17.12 -27.17
C ASP A 256 13.40 15.65 -26.82
N THR A 257 13.35 15.30 -25.52
CA THR A 257 13.19 13.91 -25.05
C THR A 257 12.13 13.73 -23.98
N GLU A 258 11.81 14.76 -23.18
CA GLU A 258 10.99 14.63 -21.95
C GLU A 258 9.48 14.67 -22.19
N ALA A 259 9.02 15.22 -23.31
CA ALA A 259 7.61 15.43 -23.58
C ALA A 259 6.72 14.17 -23.42
N PRO A 260 7.09 12.99 -23.93
CA PRO A 260 6.24 11.79 -23.77
C PRO A 260 6.05 11.38 -22.32
N ARG A 261 7.10 11.43 -21.49
CA ARG A 261 7.02 11.11 -20.06
C ARG A 261 6.17 12.12 -19.31
N TYR A 262 6.36 13.41 -19.60
CA TYR A 262 5.60 14.51 -19.03
C TYR A 262 4.10 14.37 -19.35
N LEU A 263 3.74 14.20 -20.61
CA LEU A 263 2.37 14.04 -21.06
C LEU A 263 1.69 12.78 -20.48
N GLY A 264 2.42 11.68 -20.38
CA GLY A 264 1.94 10.45 -19.76
C GLY A 264 1.59 10.64 -18.29
N PHE A 265 2.46 11.33 -17.53
CA PHE A 265 2.20 11.66 -16.13
C PHE A 265 1.01 12.64 -15.97
N GLU A 266 0.99 13.72 -16.75
CA GLU A 266 -0.07 14.75 -16.69
C GLU A 266 -1.44 14.21 -17.08
N LYS A 267 -1.52 13.21 -17.94
CA LYS A 267 -2.78 12.54 -18.29
C LYS A 267 -3.42 11.87 -17.08
N TRP A 268 -2.62 11.20 -16.27
CA TRP A 268 -3.07 10.60 -15.02
C TRP A 268 -3.36 11.65 -13.96
N TRP A 269 -2.40 12.53 -13.70
CA TRP A 269 -2.45 13.52 -12.62
C TRP A 269 -3.55 14.55 -12.81
N GLY A 270 -3.81 14.97 -14.06
CA GLY A 270 -4.87 15.91 -14.43
C GLY A 270 -6.24 15.28 -14.65
N GLY A 271 -6.37 13.96 -14.63
CA GLY A 271 -7.63 13.25 -14.81
C GLY A 271 -8.52 13.29 -13.56
N HIS A 272 -8.82 14.50 -13.07
CA HIS A 272 -9.48 14.71 -11.78
C HIS A 272 -10.82 14.00 -11.65
N VAL A 273 -11.05 13.37 -10.50
CA VAL A 273 -12.29 12.68 -10.13
C VAL A 273 -12.91 13.31 -8.89
N ASN A 274 -14.23 13.29 -8.84
CA ASN A 274 -15.01 13.89 -7.77
C ASN A 274 -15.45 12.85 -6.73
N LEU A 275 -15.79 13.33 -5.53
CA LEU A 275 -16.43 12.56 -4.46
C LEU A 275 -17.76 13.22 -4.09
N ASN A 276 -18.67 12.46 -3.47
CA ASN A 276 -19.78 13.09 -2.78
C ASN A 276 -19.28 13.85 -1.53
N ALA A 277 -20.00 14.87 -1.13
CA ALA A 277 -19.66 15.65 0.06
C ALA A 277 -19.58 14.77 1.30
N GLU A 278 -20.49 13.79 1.45
CA GLU A 278 -20.51 12.84 2.55
C GLU A 278 -19.32 11.88 2.55
N GLU A 279 -18.85 11.46 1.39
CA GLU A 279 -17.68 10.56 1.27
C GLU A 279 -16.41 11.23 1.79
N ILE A 280 -16.11 12.43 1.31
CA ILE A 280 -14.92 13.16 1.74
C ILE A 280 -15.04 13.61 3.21
N GLN A 281 -16.25 13.96 3.67
CA GLN A 281 -16.48 14.29 5.07
C GLN A 281 -16.19 13.11 5.98
N PHE A 282 -16.66 11.90 5.65
CA PHE A 282 -16.33 10.68 6.36
C PHE A 282 -14.82 10.44 6.43
N ILE A 283 -14.14 10.56 5.29
CA ILE A 283 -12.69 10.33 5.20
C ILE A 283 -11.94 11.31 6.13
N VAL A 284 -12.31 12.57 6.12
CA VAL A 284 -11.62 13.59 6.92
C VAL A 284 -11.98 13.44 8.41
N ASP A 285 -13.24 13.26 8.75
CA ASP A 285 -13.69 13.16 10.15
C ASP A 285 -13.20 11.88 10.82
N GLU A 286 -13.33 10.73 10.16
CA GLU A 286 -13.04 9.43 10.78
C GLU A 286 -11.57 9.04 10.71
N LEU A 287 -10.88 9.41 9.63
CA LEU A 287 -9.52 8.96 9.38
C LEU A 287 -8.49 10.07 9.65
N PHE A 288 -8.58 11.20 8.96
CA PHE A 288 -7.50 12.19 8.99
C PHE A 288 -7.49 13.03 10.26
N ILE A 289 -8.64 13.48 10.71
CA ILE A 289 -8.75 14.28 11.94
C ILE A 289 -9.10 13.39 13.13
N GLY A 290 -10.01 12.44 12.95
CA GLY A 290 -10.50 11.58 14.02
C GLY A 290 -9.58 10.46 14.44
N ASN A 291 -8.81 9.89 13.51
CA ASN A 291 -7.98 8.68 13.72
C ASN A 291 -8.79 7.50 14.31
N ASN A 292 -10.07 7.40 13.93
CA ASN A 292 -11.04 6.47 14.55
C ASN A 292 -10.88 5.04 14.05
N LEU A 293 -10.29 4.81 12.86
CA LEU A 293 -10.05 3.48 12.32
C LEU A 293 -9.09 2.68 13.22
N ALA A 294 -7.92 3.23 13.49
CA ALA A 294 -6.92 2.61 14.37
C ALA A 294 -7.44 2.47 15.82
N ALA A 295 -8.36 3.32 16.24
CA ALA A 295 -8.95 3.28 17.57
C ALA A 295 -10.16 2.33 17.71
N GLY A 296 -10.62 1.68 16.63
CA GLY A 296 -11.79 0.81 16.64
C GLY A 296 -13.09 1.54 17.05
N ARG A 297 -13.27 2.78 16.57
CA ARG A 297 -14.40 3.66 16.94
C ARG A 297 -15.33 4.00 15.79
N ILE A 298 -15.09 3.46 14.60
CA ILE A 298 -15.99 3.62 13.46
C ILE A 298 -17.16 2.65 13.62
N HIS A 299 -18.36 3.14 13.38
CA HIS A 299 -19.59 2.35 13.35
C HIS A 299 -20.20 2.44 11.95
N THR A 300 -20.66 1.31 11.45
CA THR A 300 -21.46 1.25 10.22
C THR A 300 -22.88 1.74 10.47
N SER A 301 -23.65 1.95 9.41
CA SER A 301 -25.02 2.45 9.48
C SER A 301 -25.97 1.52 10.26
N ASP A 302 -25.65 0.23 10.34
CA ASP A 302 -26.38 -0.78 11.13
C ASP A 302 -25.89 -0.90 12.58
N GLY A 303 -24.94 -0.05 13.00
CA GLY A 303 -24.38 -0.03 14.36
C GLY A 303 -23.25 -1.04 14.62
N THR A 304 -22.79 -1.77 13.60
CA THR A 304 -21.65 -2.68 13.74
C THR A 304 -20.38 -1.88 13.98
N THR A 305 -19.63 -2.21 15.04
CA THR A 305 -18.31 -1.59 15.29
C THR A 305 -17.26 -2.20 14.39
N LEU A 306 -16.54 -1.35 13.69
CA LEU A 306 -15.45 -1.73 12.80
C LEU A 306 -14.18 -1.91 13.63
N ASP A 307 -13.64 -3.12 13.64
CA ASP A 307 -12.47 -3.49 14.42
C ASP A 307 -11.46 -4.25 13.55
N LEU A 308 -10.31 -3.66 13.29
CA LEU A 308 -9.27 -4.28 12.46
C LEU A 308 -8.74 -5.59 13.04
N ARG A 309 -8.95 -5.87 14.33
CA ARG A 309 -8.61 -7.15 14.96
C ARG A 309 -9.49 -8.32 14.48
N ASN A 310 -10.57 -8.02 13.76
CA ASN A 310 -11.44 -9.04 13.13
C ASN A 310 -10.89 -9.58 11.82
N ILE A 311 -9.88 -8.93 11.21
CA ILE A 311 -9.25 -9.40 9.98
C ILE A 311 -8.60 -10.76 10.22
N ARG A 312 -8.85 -11.72 9.33
CA ARG A 312 -8.37 -13.10 9.42
C ARG A 312 -7.27 -13.43 8.41
N SER A 313 -7.15 -12.61 7.39
CA SER A 313 -6.13 -12.75 6.35
C SER A 313 -4.80 -12.16 6.78
N PRO A 314 -3.67 -12.65 6.27
CA PRO A 314 -2.38 -11.97 6.43
C PRO A 314 -2.45 -10.55 5.86
N ILE A 315 -1.85 -9.61 6.58
CA ILE A 315 -1.77 -8.21 6.21
C ILE A 315 -0.31 -7.89 5.92
N VAL A 316 -0.03 -7.44 4.70
CA VAL A 316 1.29 -6.94 4.29
C VAL A 316 1.23 -5.42 4.24
N VAL A 317 2.08 -4.75 5.00
CA VAL A 317 2.19 -3.29 5.02
C VAL A 317 3.49 -2.90 4.32
N PHE A 318 3.38 -2.25 3.17
CA PHE A 318 4.51 -1.70 2.46
C PHE A 318 4.56 -0.18 2.62
N CYS A 319 5.63 0.34 3.20
CA CYS A 319 5.84 1.76 3.44
C CYS A 319 7.29 2.17 3.17
N SER A 320 7.58 3.47 3.23
CA SER A 320 8.90 4.01 2.93
C SER A 320 9.28 5.16 3.85
N LYS A 321 10.55 5.21 4.27
CA LYS A 321 11.11 6.34 5.02
C LYS A 321 11.18 7.62 4.18
N GLY A 322 11.21 7.50 2.85
CA GLY A 322 11.18 8.63 1.91
C GLY A 322 9.78 9.17 1.62
N ASP A 323 8.74 8.52 2.14
CA ASP A 323 7.36 8.94 1.96
C ASP A 323 6.99 10.05 2.94
N ASN A 324 6.71 11.24 2.42
CA ASN A 324 6.31 12.41 3.21
C ASN A 324 4.77 12.55 3.32
N VAL A 325 4.01 11.74 2.60
CA VAL A 325 2.54 11.71 2.62
C VAL A 325 2.04 10.69 3.61
N THR A 326 2.55 9.45 3.50
CA THR A 326 2.19 8.33 4.36
C THR A 326 3.46 7.68 4.91
N PRO A 327 4.10 8.28 5.91
CA PRO A 327 5.34 7.77 6.49
C PRO A 327 5.12 6.42 7.19
N PRO A 328 6.20 5.67 7.51
CA PRO A 328 6.10 4.39 8.20
C PRO A 328 5.26 4.43 9.48
N GLN A 329 5.30 5.53 10.23
CA GLN A 329 4.49 5.70 11.44
C GLN A 329 2.98 5.65 11.12
N GLN A 330 2.53 6.37 10.10
CA GLN A 330 1.11 6.34 9.71
C GLN A 330 0.68 4.98 9.16
N ALA A 331 1.59 4.25 8.53
CA ALA A 331 1.31 2.92 8.01
C ALA A 331 1.29 1.83 9.10
N LEU A 332 2.03 1.99 10.21
CA LEU A 332 2.30 0.91 11.18
C LEU A 332 1.78 1.18 12.60
N ASP A 333 1.59 2.43 13.04
CA ASP A 333 1.24 2.72 14.45
C ASP A 333 -0.15 2.22 14.85
N TRP A 334 -1.02 1.88 13.90
CA TRP A 334 -2.28 1.18 14.21
C TRP A 334 -2.06 -0.13 14.97
N VAL A 335 -0.91 -0.78 14.77
CA VAL A 335 -0.52 -1.97 15.53
C VAL A 335 -0.29 -1.62 16.99
N LEU A 336 0.32 -0.47 17.28
CA LEU A 336 0.53 0.02 18.66
C LEU A 336 -0.77 0.48 19.32
N ASP A 337 -1.75 0.95 18.52
CA ASP A 337 -3.06 1.39 19.01
C ASP A 337 -3.95 0.20 19.39
N LEU A 338 -3.85 -0.92 18.65
CA LEU A 338 -4.70 -2.10 18.83
C LEU A 338 -4.12 -3.14 19.80
N TYR A 339 -2.81 -3.30 19.87
CA TYR A 339 -2.15 -4.39 20.58
C TYR A 339 -1.17 -3.87 21.65
N GLU A 340 -0.99 -4.64 22.72
CA GLU A 340 0.00 -4.35 23.77
C GLU A 340 1.33 -5.06 23.49
N ASN A 341 1.26 -6.25 22.88
CA ASN A 341 2.39 -7.10 22.56
C ASN A 341 2.05 -8.05 21.39
N VAL A 342 3.03 -8.84 20.95
CA VAL A 342 2.86 -9.79 19.83
C VAL A 342 1.90 -10.93 20.18
N ASP A 343 1.78 -11.29 21.46
CA ASP A 343 0.85 -12.35 21.85
C ASP A 343 -0.60 -11.93 21.70
N ASP A 344 -0.91 -10.63 21.82
CA ASP A 344 -2.24 -10.11 21.47
C ASP A 344 -2.55 -10.29 19.98
N ILE A 345 -1.56 -10.04 19.09
CA ILE A 345 -1.68 -10.28 17.65
C ILE A 345 -1.95 -11.77 17.38
N ARG A 346 -1.18 -12.65 18.03
CA ARG A 346 -1.34 -14.10 17.95
C ARG A 346 -2.71 -14.56 18.46
N ALA A 347 -3.16 -13.99 19.58
CA ALA A 347 -4.46 -14.28 20.17
C ALA A 347 -5.62 -13.90 19.22
N CYS A 348 -5.48 -12.82 18.44
CA CYS A 348 -6.42 -12.46 17.39
C CYS A 348 -6.29 -13.34 16.13
N GLY A 349 -5.31 -14.23 16.06
CA GLY A 349 -5.05 -15.09 14.91
C GLY A 349 -4.53 -14.33 13.71
N GLN A 350 -3.91 -13.17 13.90
CA GLN A 350 -3.45 -12.31 12.82
C GLN A 350 -1.99 -12.54 12.49
N THR A 351 -1.68 -12.42 11.20
CA THR A 351 -0.34 -12.38 10.66
C THR A 351 -0.14 -11.00 10.04
N ILE A 352 0.81 -10.24 10.56
CA ILE A 352 1.14 -8.90 10.07
C ILE A 352 2.57 -8.95 9.58
N VAL A 353 2.78 -8.62 8.31
CA VAL A 353 4.09 -8.54 7.67
C VAL A 353 4.29 -7.10 7.24
N TYR A 354 5.43 -6.50 7.53
CA TYR A 354 5.74 -5.18 6.99
C TYR A 354 7.08 -5.17 6.26
N THR A 355 7.22 -4.23 5.35
CA THR A 355 8.49 -3.91 4.71
C THR A 355 8.64 -2.41 4.60
N ILE A 356 9.85 -1.91 4.85
CA ILE A 356 10.16 -0.49 4.84
C ILE A 356 11.23 -0.23 3.79
N HIS A 357 10.88 0.52 2.74
CA HIS A 357 11.85 1.00 1.77
C HIS A 357 12.61 2.21 2.35
N GLU A 358 13.93 2.29 2.07
CA GLU A 358 14.77 3.30 2.74
C GLU A 358 14.55 4.73 2.24
N SER A 359 14.15 4.94 0.97
CA SER A 359 14.25 6.30 0.38
C SER A 359 13.19 6.66 -0.65
N ILE A 360 12.36 5.72 -1.12
CA ILE A 360 11.40 6.01 -2.19
C ILE A 360 10.31 6.99 -1.71
N GLY A 361 9.98 7.98 -2.52
CA GLY A 361 8.86 8.88 -2.24
C GLY A 361 7.51 8.22 -2.46
N HIS A 362 6.44 8.86 -1.98
CA HIS A 362 5.07 8.30 -2.00
C HIS A 362 4.66 7.71 -3.34
N LEU A 363 4.71 8.50 -4.40
CA LEU A 363 4.33 8.01 -5.73
C LEU A 363 5.23 6.89 -6.24
N GLY A 364 6.49 6.86 -5.84
CA GLY A 364 7.44 5.82 -6.22
C GLY A 364 7.05 4.43 -5.76
N ILE A 365 6.31 4.31 -4.65
CA ILE A 365 5.75 3.04 -4.16
C ILE A 365 4.88 2.38 -5.23
N PHE A 366 4.14 3.16 -6.00
CA PHE A 366 3.15 2.69 -6.97
C PHE A 366 3.64 2.71 -8.42
N VAL A 367 4.51 3.68 -8.77
CA VAL A 367 4.87 3.95 -10.16
C VAL A 367 6.35 3.67 -10.49
N SER A 368 7.19 3.35 -9.49
CA SER A 368 8.59 2.99 -9.73
C SER A 368 8.70 1.58 -10.31
N GLY A 369 9.31 1.45 -11.49
CA GLY A 369 9.60 0.13 -12.08
C GLY A 369 10.58 -0.69 -11.26
N GLY A 370 11.50 -0.05 -10.52
CA GLY A 370 12.42 -0.72 -9.61
C GLY A 370 11.68 -1.36 -8.43
N VAL A 371 10.77 -0.61 -7.80
CA VAL A 371 9.92 -1.10 -6.70
C VAL A 371 8.98 -2.19 -7.20
N ALA A 372 8.39 -2.03 -8.38
CA ALA A 372 7.53 -3.07 -8.94
C ALA A 372 8.28 -4.40 -9.12
N LYS A 373 9.49 -4.37 -9.65
CA LYS A 373 10.31 -5.57 -9.90
C LYS A 373 10.83 -6.23 -8.63
N LYS A 374 11.12 -5.45 -7.60
CA LYS A 374 11.66 -5.94 -6.33
C LYS A 374 10.52 -6.23 -5.35
N GLU A 375 10.03 -5.22 -4.66
CA GLU A 375 9.09 -5.40 -3.55
C GLU A 375 7.77 -6.05 -4.01
N HIS A 376 7.08 -5.49 -4.99
CA HIS A 376 5.82 -6.06 -5.50
C HIS A 376 6.01 -7.39 -6.21
N GLY A 377 7.13 -7.57 -6.91
CA GLY A 377 7.49 -8.84 -7.56
C GLY A 377 7.72 -9.95 -6.54
N GLU A 378 8.46 -9.66 -5.46
CA GLU A 378 8.71 -10.61 -4.39
C GLU A 378 7.44 -10.94 -3.60
N PHE A 379 6.56 -9.97 -3.34
CA PHE A 379 5.26 -10.26 -2.73
C PHE A 379 4.41 -11.17 -3.61
N SER A 380 4.33 -10.90 -4.91
CA SER A 380 3.52 -11.70 -5.84
C SER A 380 4.05 -13.12 -5.97
N SER A 381 5.36 -13.30 -6.03
CA SER A 381 6.01 -14.61 -6.14
C SER A 381 5.91 -15.44 -4.86
N ASN A 382 5.86 -14.78 -3.71
CA ASN A 382 5.87 -15.39 -2.39
C ASN A 382 4.54 -15.27 -1.63
N ILE A 383 3.44 -15.01 -2.34
CA ILE A 383 2.15 -14.75 -1.69
C ILE A 383 1.63 -15.94 -0.89
N ASP A 384 1.92 -17.15 -1.31
CA ASP A 384 1.53 -18.37 -0.61
C ASP A 384 2.38 -18.61 0.64
N LEU A 385 3.66 -18.23 0.63
CA LEU A 385 4.49 -18.18 1.84
C LEU A 385 3.86 -17.24 2.88
N ILE A 386 3.54 -16.02 2.46
CA ILE A 386 2.91 -15.01 3.33
C ILE A 386 1.60 -15.54 3.89
N ASP A 387 0.78 -16.19 3.05
CA ASP A 387 -0.50 -16.75 3.46
C ASP A 387 -0.37 -17.87 4.52
N THR A 388 0.72 -18.61 4.51
CA THR A 388 0.97 -19.74 5.43
C THR A 388 1.75 -19.35 6.67
N LEU A 389 2.29 -18.13 6.77
CA LEU A 389 3.01 -17.69 7.97
C LEU A 389 2.16 -17.86 9.23
N PRO A 390 2.75 -18.38 10.31
CA PRO A 390 2.08 -18.42 11.61
C PRO A 390 1.68 -17.03 12.09
N PRO A 391 0.65 -16.90 12.94
CA PRO A 391 0.27 -15.62 13.51
C PRO A 391 1.40 -14.94 14.26
N GLY A 392 1.55 -13.65 14.03
CA GLY A 392 2.60 -12.82 14.64
C GLY A 392 2.89 -11.56 13.84
N LEU A 393 3.98 -10.90 14.20
CA LEU A 393 4.49 -9.70 13.55
C LEU A 393 5.84 -10.04 12.89
N TYR A 394 5.98 -9.70 11.61
CA TYR A 394 7.16 -10.01 10.81
C TYR A 394 7.61 -8.82 9.99
N GLU A 395 8.90 -8.74 9.73
CA GLU A 395 9.47 -7.86 8.71
C GLU A 395 9.93 -8.69 7.52
N ALA A 396 9.47 -8.36 6.32
CA ALA A 396 9.93 -8.97 5.08
C ALA A 396 11.21 -8.25 4.61
N ILE A 397 12.29 -9.02 4.50
CA ILE A 397 13.61 -8.57 4.06
C ILE A 397 13.94 -9.26 2.74
N PHE A 398 14.48 -8.48 1.79
CA PHE A 398 14.87 -8.94 0.47
C PHE A 398 16.40 -8.90 0.34
N GLU A 399 17.03 -10.06 0.31
CA GLU A 399 18.48 -10.19 0.13
C GLU A 399 18.80 -10.45 -1.34
N ASN A 400 19.79 -9.73 -1.89
CA ASN A 400 20.27 -9.99 -3.24
C ASN A 400 20.88 -11.39 -3.33
N LYS A 401 20.54 -12.14 -4.38
CA LYS A 401 21.23 -13.37 -4.71
C LYS A 401 22.67 -13.07 -5.14
N THR A 402 23.60 -13.81 -4.57
CA THR A 402 25.02 -13.77 -4.91
C THR A 402 25.50 -15.16 -5.33
N GLY A 403 26.75 -15.30 -5.79
CA GLY A 403 27.35 -16.60 -6.10
C GLY A 403 27.42 -17.55 -4.91
N ASP A 404 27.39 -17.00 -3.68
CA ASP A 404 27.46 -17.76 -2.42
C ASP A 404 26.07 -18.08 -1.85
N THR A 405 24.99 -17.68 -2.51
CA THR A 405 23.63 -17.98 -2.06
C THR A 405 23.37 -19.48 -2.14
N ALA A 406 23.10 -20.11 -1.00
CA ALA A 406 22.79 -21.53 -0.95
C ALA A 406 21.43 -21.81 -1.62
N ASN A 407 21.34 -22.85 -2.45
CA ASN A 407 20.14 -23.30 -3.13
C ASN A 407 19.37 -22.15 -3.84
N PRO A 408 20.02 -21.37 -4.72
CA PRO A 408 19.42 -20.20 -5.34
C PRO A 408 18.23 -20.52 -6.25
N ASP A 409 18.09 -21.76 -6.69
CA ASP A 409 16.98 -22.29 -7.51
C ASP A 409 15.67 -22.45 -6.71
N LEU A 410 15.75 -22.39 -5.39
CA LEU A 410 14.59 -22.40 -4.50
C LEU A 410 13.97 -21.00 -4.28
N ALA A 411 14.59 -19.96 -4.80
CA ALA A 411 14.04 -18.61 -4.80
C ALA A 411 13.73 -18.14 -6.22
N GLY A 412 12.60 -17.43 -6.39
CA GLY A 412 12.02 -17.19 -7.72
C GLY A 412 12.69 -16.07 -8.53
N GLY A 413 13.21 -15.04 -7.91
CA GLY A 413 13.70 -13.82 -8.56
C GLY A 413 15.22 -13.61 -8.41
N ASN A 414 15.60 -12.35 -8.38
CA ASN A 414 16.97 -11.91 -8.11
C ASN A 414 17.25 -11.73 -6.61
N TRP A 415 16.23 -11.87 -5.79
CA TRP A 415 16.28 -11.72 -4.34
C TRP A 415 15.81 -13.01 -3.68
N VAL A 416 16.09 -13.10 -2.40
CA VAL A 416 15.53 -14.11 -1.49
C VAL A 416 14.73 -13.39 -0.43
N MET A 417 13.44 -13.70 -0.32
CA MET A 417 12.58 -13.15 0.71
C MET A 417 12.72 -13.93 2.01
N ARG A 418 12.93 -13.20 3.10
CA ARG A 418 12.94 -13.72 4.45
C ARG A 418 11.99 -12.91 5.33
N CYS A 419 11.08 -13.56 6.03
CA CYS A 419 10.19 -12.94 7.01
C CYS A 419 10.77 -13.16 8.41
N GLU A 420 11.28 -12.11 9.03
CA GLU A 420 11.86 -12.13 10.37
C GLU A 420 10.82 -11.71 11.41
N ALA A 421 10.72 -12.50 12.49
CA ALA A 421 9.85 -12.17 13.60
C ALA A 421 10.30 -10.85 14.26
N ARG A 422 9.33 -9.98 14.56
CA ARG A 422 9.52 -8.69 15.20
C ARG A 422 8.61 -8.54 16.41
N THR A 423 8.91 -7.54 17.21
CA THR A 423 8.09 -7.13 18.35
C THR A 423 7.50 -5.74 18.11
N LEU A 424 6.61 -5.29 18.98
CA LEU A 424 6.08 -3.93 18.91
C LEU A 424 7.16 -2.89 19.16
N ASP A 425 8.25 -3.25 19.85
CA ASP A 425 9.39 -2.33 20.09
C ASP A 425 10.12 -2.00 18.79
N ASP A 426 10.15 -2.90 17.81
CA ASP A 426 10.70 -2.62 16.48
C ASP A 426 9.90 -1.52 15.76
N ILE A 427 8.56 -1.49 15.93
CA ILE A 427 7.73 -0.40 15.41
C ILE A 427 7.95 0.87 16.23
N ARG A 428 8.01 0.80 17.56
CA ARG A 428 8.28 1.96 18.42
C ARG A 428 9.63 2.61 18.11
N ALA A 429 10.63 1.81 17.72
CA ALA A 429 11.96 2.29 17.35
C ALA A 429 11.96 3.19 16.10
N LEU A 430 10.91 3.16 15.27
CA LEU A 430 10.75 4.08 14.15
C LEU A 430 10.47 5.54 14.61
N GLY A 431 10.21 5.74 15.89
CA GLY A 431 9.76 7.00 16.46
C GLY A 431 8.26 7.20 16.34
N GLY A 432 7.70 8.11 17.08
CA GLY A 432 6.26 8.36 17.08
C GLY A 432 5.87 9.50 18.02
N ASN A 433 4.59 9.63 18.25
CA ASN A 433 4.01 10.58 19.17
C ASN A 433 4.26 10.18 20.63
N ASP A 434 4.49 11.18 21.48
CA ASP A 434 4.34 11.04 22.93
C ASP A 434 2.87 11.26 23.36
N LEU A 435 2.61 11.13 24.67
CA LEU A 435 1.26 11.36 25.21
C LEU A 435 0.80 12.82 25.09
N ALA A 436 1.72 13.77 25.07
CA ALA A 436 1.40 15.17 24.88
C ALA A 436 0.96 15.44 23.42
N ASP A 437 1.59 14.78 22.46
CA ASP A 437 1.19 14.84 21.06
C ASP A 437 -0.20 14.22 20.85
N GLU A 438 -0.46 13.05 21.45
CA GLU A 438 -1.78 12.42 21.42
C GLU A 438 -2.89 13.36 21.95
N ARG A 439 -2.61 14.08 23.04
CA ARG A 439 -3.55 15.09 23.57
C ARG A 439 -3.76 16.25 22.61
N ARG A 440 -2.70 16.73 21.94
CA ARG A 440 -2.80 17.79 20.93
C ARG A 440 -3.68 17.39 19.76
N PHE A 441 -3.49 16.21 19.22
CA PHE A 441 -4.33 15.68 18.13
C PHE A 441 -5.78 15.44 18.58
N ALA A 442 -6.00 14.90 19.78
CA ALA A 442 -7.34 14.75 20.35
C ALA A 442 -8.04 16.09 20.53
N THR A 443 -7.30 17.12 20.95
CA THR A 443 -7.83 18.50 21.09
C THR A 443 -8.20 19.06 19.71
N ALA A 444 -7.37 18.88 18.70
CA ALA A 444 -7.67 19.28 17.33
C ALA A 444 -8.93 18.58 16.78
N ALA A 445 -9.11 17.29 17.07
CA ALA A 445 -10.30 16.55 16.69
C ALA A 445 -11.57 17.11 17.37
N ARG A 446 -11.50 17.44 18.67
CA ARG A 446 -12.65 18.06 19.38
C ARG A 446 -12.97 19.46 18.83
N VAL A 447 -11.97 20.28 18.56
CA VAL A 447 -12.16 21.59 17.92
C VAL A 447 -12.80 21.44 16.53
N SER A 448 -12.37 20.42 15.77
CA SER A 448 -13.01 20.11 14.48
C SER A 448 -14.50 19.80 14.59
N GLU A 449 -14.88 18.96 15.55
CA GLU A 449 -16.29 18.61 15.80
C GLU A 449 -17.13 19.88 16.15
N ILE A 450 -16.59 20.73 17.01
CA ILE A 450 -17.24 21.99 17.40
C ILE A 450 -17.41 22.92 16.18
N ASN A 451 -16.33 23.17 15.45
CA ASN A 451 -16.35 24.04 14.29
C ASN A 451 -17.27 23.54 13.18
N LEU A 452 -17.29 22.23 12.94
CA LEU A 452 -18.20 21.61 11.98
C LEU A 452 -19.65 21.79 12.42
N SER A 453 -19.96 21.62 13.70
CA SER A 453 -21.31 21.84 14.25
C SER A 453 -21.75 23.32 14.11
N LEU A 454 -20.86 24.27 14.38
CA LEU A 454 -21.11 25.69 14.19
C LEU A 454 -21.35 26.02 12.72
N TYR A 455 -20.52 25.50 11.82
CA TYR A 455 -20.69 25.67 10.37
C TYR A 455 -22.06 25.14 9.92
N ARG A 456 -22.39 23.91 10.28
CA ARG A 456 -23.66 23.25 9.91
C ARG A 456 -24.89 24.00 10.42
N THR A 457 -24.78 24.57 11.62
CA THR A 457 -25.90 25.28 12.26
C THR A 457 -26.12 26.66 11.65
N PHE A 458 -25.04 27.42 11.45
CA PHE A 458 -25.17 28.85 11.14
C PHE A 458 -24.86 29.23 9.69
N MET A 459 -23.89 28.55 9.05
CA MET A 459 -23.39 28.93 7.73
C MET A 459 -23.93 28.04 6.59
N GLN A 460 -24.03 26.75 6.83
CA GLN A 460 -24.41 25.77 5.79
C GLN A 460 -25.78 26.09 5.15
N PRO A 461 -26.84 26.44 5.90
CA PRO A 461 -28.13 26.78 5.28
C PRO A 461 -28.05 27.96 4.30
N MET A 462 -27.22 28.95 4.61
CA MET A 462 -26.99 30.10 3.74
C MET A 462 -26.22 29.71 2.48
N VAL A 463 -25.14 28.95 2.65
CA VAL A 463 -24.33 28.48 1.50
C VAL A 463 -25.16 27.65 0.56
N ARG A 464 -25.93 26.69 1.08
CA ARG A 464 -26.81 25.80 0.28
C ARG A 464 -27.95 26.60 -0.44
N ALA A 465 -28.43 27.69 0.15
CA ALA A 465 -29.43 28.54 -0.47
C ALA A 465 -28.85 29.37 -1.65
N LEU A 466 -27.59 29.72 -1.61
CA LEU A 466 -26.91 30.52 -2.61
C LEU A 466 -26.29 29.73 -3.76
N VAL A 467 -25.93 28.46 -3.52
CA VAL A 467 -25.21 27.61 -4.48
C VAL A 467 -26.20 26.67 -5.18
N ASN A 468 -26.27 26.78 -6.48
CA ASN A 468 -26.99 25.84 -7.35
C ASN A 468 -26.01 25.10 -8.27
N ALA A 469 -26.49 24.10 -9.02
CA ALA A 469 -25.64 23.28 -9.88
C ALA A 469 -24.84 24.10 -10.92
N PRO A 470 -25.41 25.08 -11.65
CA PRO A 470 -24.63 25.93 -12.58
C PRO A 470 -23.50 26.70 -11.92
N VAL A 471 -23.73 27.25 -10.72
CA VAL A 471 -22.70 27.97 -9.95
C VAL A 471 -21.58 27.02 -9.53
N ALA A 472 -21.94 25.86 -9.03
CA ALA A 472 -20.96 24.84 -8.62
C ALA A 472 -20.12 24.33 -9.82
N ASP A 473 -20.74 24.14 -10.98
CA ASP A 473 -20.04 23.73 -12.20
C ASP A 473 -19.09 24.83 -12.69
N TRP A 474 -19.52 26.10 -12.66
CA TRP A 474 -18.65 27.21 -12.97
C TRP A 474 -17.45 27.30 -12.00
N MET A 475 -17.68 27.16 -10.69
CA MET A 475 -16.59 27.15 -9.69
C MET A 475 -15.58 26.01 -9.93
N ARG A 476 -16.03 24.84 -10.33
CA ARG A 476 -15.12 23.74 -10.72
C ARG A 476 -14.29 24.08 -11.95
N GLN A 477 -14.92 24.68 -12.99
CA GLN A 477 -14.22 25.03 -14.22
C GLN A 477 -13.11 26.07 -14.00
N ILE A 478 -13.32 27.04 -13.10
CA ILE A 478 -12.31 28.05 -12.78
C ILE A 478 -11.26 27.60 -11.76
N HIS A 479 -11.34 26.35 -11.25
CA HIS A 479 -10.30 25.83 -10.39
C HIS A 479 -8.92 25.90 -11.08
N PRO A 480 -7.86 26.44 -10.44
CA PRO A 480 -6.58 26.69 -11.12
C PRO A 480 -5.99 25.47 -11.83
N LEU A 481 -6.11 24.27 -11.22
CA LEU A 481 -5.63 23.03 -11.84
C LEU A 481 -6.45 22.60 -13.07
N ARG A 482 -7.71 23.01 -13.19
CA ARG A 482 -8.54 22.71 -14.36
C ARG A 482 -8.39 23.79 -15.43
N LEU A 483 -8.43 25.06 -15.02
CA LEU A 483 -8.35 26.21 -15.91
C LEU A 483 -7.08 26.20 -16.76
N GLN A 484 -5.93 25.80 -16.21
CA GLN A 484 -4.68 25.74 -16.95
C GLN A 484 -4.73 24.80 -18.17
N TYR A 485 -5.49 23.70 -18.10
CA TYR A 485 -5.63 22.78 -19.23
C TYR A 485 -6.51 23.38 -20.34
N GLU A 486 -7.54 24.14 -19.98
CA GLU A 486 -8.41 24.82 -20.96
C GLU A 486 -7.70 25.99 -21.64
N VAL A 487 -7.00 26.81 -20.86
CA VAL A 487 -6.27 28.00 -21.38
C VAL A 487 -5.17 27.58 -22.36
N PHE A 488 -4.46 26.50 -22.08
CA PHE A 488 -3.38 25.99 -22.94
C PHE A 488 -3.85 24.81 -23.81
N SER A 489 -4.97 24.94 -24.48
CA SER A 489 -5.51 23.97 -25.45
C SER A 489 -5.86 24.64 -26.76
N ASP A 490 -6.27 23.88 -27.76
CA ASP A 490 -6.78 24.40 -29.06
C ASP A 490 -8.10 25.15 -28.94
N GLN A 491 -8.73 25.17 -27.76
CA GLN A 491 -9.84 26.09 -27.47
C GLN A 491 -9.41 27.57 -27.44
N ASN A 492 -8.13 27.79 -27.14
CA ASN A 492 -7.54 29.12 -27.20
C ASN A 492 -6.93 29.35 -28.59
N PRO A 493 -7.50 30.27 -29.40
CA PRO A 493 -6.99 30.53 -30.76
C PRO A 493 -5.49 30.92 -30.81
N ALA A 494 -4.97 31.54 -29.75
CA ALA A 494 -3.53 31.86 -29.68
C ALA A 494 -2.64 30.64 -29.71
N MET A 495 -3.11 29.49 -29.22
CA MET A 495 -2.35 28.24 -29.21
C MET A 495 -2.23 27.60 -30.61
N ALA A 496 -3.09 27.96 -31.57
CA ALA A 496 -2.97 27.50 -32.95
C ALA A 496 -1.68 28.03 -33.61
N SER A 497 -1.31 29.27 -33.33
CA SER A 497 -0.05 29.86 -33.83
C SER A 497 1.18 29.19 -33.22
N VAL A 498 1.09 28.77 -31.96
CA VAL A 498 2.15 28.00 -31.30
C VAL A 498 2.37 26.63 -31.99
N ALA A 499 1.29 25.95 -32.38
CA ALA A 499 1.38 24.67 -33.09
C ALA A 499 2.15 24.80 -34.42
N ALA A 500 1.79 25.80 -35.22
CA ALA A 500 2.46 26.05 -36.50
C ALA A 500 3.96 26.41 -36.34
N LEU A 501 4.28 27.27 -35.35
CA LEU A 501 5.66 27.59 -35.02
C LEU A 501 6.45 26.39 -34.52
N ALA A 502 5.83 25.54 -33.71
CA ALA A 502 6.48 24.35 -33.18
C ALA A 502 6.87 23.34 -34.28
N GLU A 503 6.05 23.17 -35.31
CA GLU A 503 6.36 22.34 -36.46
C GLU A 503 7.63 22.86 -37.18
N GLN A 504 7.66 24.18 -37.48
CA GLN A 504 8.83 24.83 -38.10
C GLN A 504 10.09 24.70 -37.22
N VAL A 505 9.93 24.82 -35.91
CA VAL A 505 11.05 24.68 -34.96
C VAL A 505 11.59 23.25 -34.97
N ARG A 506 10.73 22.23 -34.97
CA ARG A 506 11.17 20.82 -35.03
C ARG A 506 11.98 20.53 -36.26
N GLU A 507 11.59 21.05 -37.43
CA GLU A 507 12.31 20.90 -38.68
C GLU A 507 13.69 21.60 -38.68
N ASN A 508 13.81 22.68 -37.90
CA ASN A 508 14.99 23.52 -37.85
C ASN A 508 15.67 23.58 -36.48
N ARG A 509 15.47 22.56 -35.65
CA ARG A 509 15.96 22.52 -34.26
C ARG A 509 17.50 22.59 -34.21
N LYS A 510 17.99 23.52 -33.41
CA LYS A 510 19.45 23.76 -33.19
C LYS A 510 19.71 23.73 -31.69
N SER A 511 20.33 22.65 -31.21
CA SER A 511 20.80 22.58 -29.83
C SER A 511 22.10 23.32 -29.66
N PRO A 512 22.37 23.95 -28.52
CA PRO A 512 23.67 24.59 -28.25
C PRO A 512 24.78 23.54 -28.08
N ALA A 513 26.02 23.95 -28.16
CA ALA A 513 27.14 23.11 -27.80
C ALA A 513 27.02 22.61 -26.35
N SER A 514 27.43 21.36 -26.09
CA SER A 514 27.34 20.74 -24.78
C SER A 514 28.10 21.45 -23.65
N ASP A 515 29.12 22.23 -24.03
CA ASP A 515 29.97 23.04 -23.15
C ASP A 515 29.58 24.52 -23.12
N ASN A 516 28.42 24.89 -23.66
CA ASN A 516 28.00 26.28 -23.71
C ASN A 516 27.86 26.87 -22.28
N PRO A 517 28.63 27.95 -21.96
CA PRO A 517 28.65 28.49 -20.58
C PRO A 517 27.34 29.06 -20.11
N LEU A 518 26.47 29.50 -21.04
CA LEU A 518 25.14 30.03 -20.65
C LEU A 518 24.17 28.94 -20.30
N VAL A 519 24.25 27.75 -20.87
CA VAL A 519 23.54 26.58 -20.43
C VAL A 519 23.95 26.21 -18.99
N ALA A 520 25.28 26.21 -18.71
CA ALA A 520 25.75 25.95 -17.35
C ALA A 520 25.30 27.02 -16.34
N MET A 521 25.17 28.30 -16.75
CA MET A 521 24.62 29.37 -15.94
C MET A 521 23.12 29.16 -15.69
N GLN A 522 22.37 28.77 -16.68
CA GLN A 522 20.94 28.45 -16.57
C GLN A 522 20.69 27.33 -15.55
N GLU A 523 21.48 26.26 -15.59
CA GLU A 523 21.38 25.15 -14.60
C GLU A 523 21.64 25.65 -13.17
N LYS A 524 22.71 26.41 -12.98
CA LYS A 524 23.03 27.00 -11.67
C LYS A 524 21.92 27.91 -11.15
N PHE A 525 21.32 28.72 -12.03
CA PHE A 525 20.20 29.59 -11.66
C PHE A 525 18.96 28.76 -11.28
N SER A 526 18.69 27.70 -12.03
CA SER A 526 17.64 26.74 -11.70
C SER A 526 17.87 26.12 -10.32
N ASP A 527 19.08 25.66 -10.00
CA ASP A 527 19.43 25.09 -8.69
C ASP A 527 19.22 26.10 -7.56
N GLN A 528 19.51 27.37 -7.78
CA GLN A 528 19.25 28.45 -6.80
C GLN A 528 17.74 28.65 -6.55
N ILE A 529 16.92 28.61 -7.59
CA ILE A 529 15.47 28.67 -7.46
C ILE A 529 14.94 27.49 -6.64
N VAL A 530 15.40 26.30 -6.95
CA VAL A 530 15.04 25.07 -6.22
C VAL A 530 15.42 25.21 -4.74
N ALA A 531 16.66 25.60 -4.46
CA ALA A 531 17.15 25.80 -3.09
C ALA A 531 16.31 26.85 -2.31
N ALA A 532 15.91 27.95 -2.97
CA ALA A 532 15.08 28.97 -2.37
C ALA A 532 13.66 28.45 -2.06
N LEU A 533 13.06 27.69 -2.97
CA LEU A 533 11.72 27.09 -2.78
C LEU A 533 11.74 25.99 -1.72
N ASP A 534 12.79 25.19 -1.65
CA ASP A 534 12.99 24.20 -0.60
C ASP A 534 13.21 24.88 0.78
N GLY A 535 13.95 25.96 0.84
CA GLY A 535 14.11 26.76 2.05
C GLY A 535 12.77 27.33 2.53
N TRP A 536 11.96 27.85 1.60
CA TRP A 536 10.61 28.32 1.91
C TRP A 536 9.71 27.18 2.42
N ARG A 537 9.74 26.03 1.76
CA ARG A 537 9.01 24.85 2.21
C ARG A 537 9.39 24.45 3.65
N GLN A 538 10.67 24.31 3.93
CA GLN A 538 11.17 23.95 5.27
C GLN A 538 10.76 24.95 6.34
N ALA A 539 10.83 26.27 6.04
CA ALA A 539 10.40 27.29 6.96
C ALA A 539 8.88 27.24 7.24
N SER A 540 8.08 27.03 6.19
CA SER A 540 6.63 26.89 6.29
C SER A 540 6.21 25.66 7.07
N GLU A 541 6.85 24.52 6.83
CA GLU A 541 6.61 23.25 7.55
C GLU A 541 6.96 23.39 9.03
N THR A 542 8.10 24.00 9.36
CA THR A 542 8.53 24.26 10.73
C THR A 542 7.56 25.20 11.46
N LEU A 543 7.10 26.25 10.79
CA LEU A 543 6.12 27.18 11.35
C LEU A 543 4.79 26.49 11.61
N SER A 544 4.30 25.70 10.64
CA SER A 544 3.06 24.95 10.75
C SER A 544 3.08 23.98 11.94
N GLU A 545 4.16 23.21 12.10
CA GLU A 545 4.32 22.34 13.26
C GLU A 545 4.31 23.14 14.58
N ARG A 546 5.09 24.19 14.68
CA ARG A 546 5.16 25.03 15.90
C ARG A 546 3.80 25.63 16.26
N MET A 547 3.08 26.11 15.26
CA MET A 547 1.73 26.67 15.47
C MET A 547 0.75 25.61 15.97
N PHE A 548 0.74 24.43 15.34
CA PHE A 548 -0.11 23.31 15.78
C PHE A 548 0.21 22.91 17.22
N LEU A 549 1.49 22.69 17.53
CA LEU A 549 1.92 22.27 18.86
C LEU A 549 1.60 23.31 19.93
N ALA A 550 1.73 24.59 19.61
CA ALA A 550 1.42 25.68 20.54
C ALA A 550 -0.10 25.85 20.78
N ILE A 551 -0.89 25.86 19.71
CA ILE A 551 -2.35 26.05 19.81
C ILE A 551 -2.98 24.87 20.57
N TYR A 552 -2.75 23.65 20.12
CA TYR A 552 -3.37 22.44 20.66
C TYR A 552 -2.66 21.90 21.91
N GLY A 553 -1.47 22.41 22.23
CA GLY A 553 -0.77 22.17 23.48
C GLY A 553 -1.22 23.07 24.64
N SER A 554 -2.11 24.05 24.39
CA SER A 554 -2.64 24.91 25.43
C SER A 554 -3.51 24.14 26.43
N PRO A 555 -3.13 24.07 27.74
CA PRO A 555 -3.96 23.38 28.74
C PRO A 555 -5.37 23.96 28.87
N THR A 556 -5.49 25.29 28.71
CA THR A 556 -6.80 25.98 28.72
C THR A 556 -7.69 25.51 27.57
N LEU A 557 -7.16 25.39 26.35
CA LEU A 557 -7.91 24.91 25.21
C LEU A 557 -8.29 23.42 25.39
N GLN A 558 -7.34 22.60 25.86
CA GLN A 558 -7.58 21.18 26.14
C GLN A 558 -8.74 21.00 27.12
N ALA A 559 -8.68 21.70 28.26
CA ALA A 559 -9.74 21.68 29.27
C ALA A 559 -11.08 22.20 28.71
N ALA A 560 -11.08 23.29 27.94
CA ALA A 560 -12.29 23.87 27.37
C ALA A 560 -13.03 22.94 26.39
N VAL A 561 -12.31 22.06 25.69
CA VAL A 561 -12.91 21.07 24.76
C VAL A 561 -13.08 19.67 25.39
N GLY A 562 -12.80 19.53 26.68
CA GLY A 562 -13.00 18.28 27.40
C GLY A 562 -11.91 17.23 27.20
N VAL A 563 -10.69 17.66 26.86
CA VAL A 563 -9.51 16.79 26.83
C VAL A 563 -8.75 16.96 28.15
N ASP A 564 -8.57 15.86 28.88
CA ASP A 564 -7.83 15.88 30.13
C ASP A 564 -6.34 16.17 29.88
N PRO A 565 -5.83 17.31 30.36
CA PRO A 565 -4.42 17.68 30.15
C PRO A 565 -3.43 16.79 30.89
N ASP A 566 -3.90 16.06 31.92
CA ASP A 566 -3.08 15.18 32.75
C ASP A 566 -3.27 13.69 32.43
N ALA A 567 -3.96 13.37 31.34
CA ALA A 567 -4.18 11.98 30.92
C ALA A 567 -2.86 11.20 30.78
N THR A 568 -2.77 10.06 31.44
CA THR A 568 -1.58 9.19 31.47
C THR A 568 -1.66 8.02 30.48
N GLN A 569 -2.76 7.89 29.72
CA GLN A 569 -2.99 6.85 28.73
C GLN A 569 -3.27 7.45 27.36
N ARG A 570 -2.97 6.70 26.31
CA ARG A 570 -3.37 7.06 24.93
C ARG A 570 -4.87 7.27 24.87
N LEU A 571 -5.30 8.45 24.45
CA LEU A 571 -6.70 8.86 24.43
C LEU A 571 -7.56 8.08 23.43
N ARG A 572 -6.95 7.48 22.41
CA ARG A 572 -7.62 6.69 21.38
C ARG A 572 -7.11 5.26 21.27
N LYS A 573 -6.87 4.64 22.41
CA LYS A 573 -6.61 3.21 22.46
C LYS A 573 -7.92 2.44 22.23
N ALA A 574 -7.84 1.40 21.39
CA ALA A 574 -9.00 0.54 21.12
C ALA A 574 -9.48 -0.15 22.41
N PRO A 575 -10.80 -0.23 22.65
CA PRO A 575 -11.33 -0.89 23.81
C PRO A 575 -11.03 -2.40 23.80
N LYS A 576 -10.75 -2.98 24.96
CA LYS A 576 -10.62 -4.43 25.12
C LYS A 576 -12.01 -5.06 25.01
N ASN A 577 -12.13 -6.11 24.21
CA ASN A 577 -13.38 -6.88 24.12
C ASN A 577 -13.41 -7.98 25.21
N PRO A 578 -14.31 -7.93 26.20
CA PRO A 578 -14.39 -8.96 27.24
C PRO A 578 -14.64 -10.38 26.71
N LEU A 579 -15.47 -10.48 25.67
CA LEU A 579 -15.81 -11.77 25.03
C LEU A 579 -14.60 -12.41 24.36
N HIS A 580 -13.65 -11.61 23.90
CA HIS A 580 -12.40 -12.11 23.28
C HIS A 580 -11.62 -13.01 24.25
N ARG A 581 -11.55 -12.64 25.54
CA ARG A 581 -10.84 -13.43 26.55
C ARG A 581 -11.47 -14.80 26.77
N GLU A 582 -12.80 -14.88 26.83
CA GLU A 582 -13.50 -16.17 26.98
C GLU A 582 -13.32 -17.07 25.77
N LEU A 583 -13.45 -16.50 24.57
CA LEU A 583 -13.24 -17.25 23.32
C LEU A 583 -11.79 -17.76 23.22
N LEU A 584 -10.83 -16.93 23.61
CA LEU A 584 -9.41 -17.32 23.64
C LEU A 584 -9.18 -18.48 24.62
N GLN A 585 -9.74 -18.41 25.84
CA GLN A 585 -9.61 -19.50 26.82
C GLN A 585 -10.21 -20.81 26.32
N LYS A 586 -11.39 -20.77 25.69
CA LYS A 586 -12.03 -21.94 25.06
C LYS A 586 -11.12 -22.49 23.95
N ARG A 587 -10.57 -21.64 23.12
CA ARG A 587 -9.67 -22.05 22.05
C ARG A 587 -8.37 -22.69 22.57
N ILE A 588 -7.77 -22.13 23.63
CA ILE A 588 -6.62 -22.70 24.29
C ILE A 588 -6.94 -24.10 24.87
N ALA A 589 -8.10 -24.26 25.52
CA ALA A 589 -8.51 -25.55 26.05
C ALA A 589 -8.71 -26.60 24.94
N GLU A 590 -9.35 -26.20 23.84
CA GLU A 590 -9.51 -27.06 22.65
C GLU A 590 -8.14 -27.49 22.10
N LEU A 591 -7.23 -26.55 21.88
CA LEU A 591 -5.87 -26.85 21.37
C LEU A 591 -5.07 -27.76 22.31
N LYS A 592 -5.18 -27.57 23.64
CA LYS A 592 -4.58 -28.46 24.62
C LYS A 592 -5.08 -29.90 24.49
N SER A 593 -6.37 -30.09 24.26
CA SER A 593 -6.95 -31.43 24.05
C SER A 593 -6.46 -32.11 22.75
N ARG A 594 -5.99 -31.32 21.78
CA ARG A 594 -5.48 -31.79 20.50
C ARG A 594 -3.98 -32.07 20.48
N ILE A 595 -3.26 -31.77 21.57
CA ILE A 595 -1.79 -31.99 21.66
C ILE A 595 -1.38 -33.42 21.22
N PRO A 596 -2.03 -34.49 21.65
CA PRO A 596 -1.62 -35.87 21.28
C PRO A 596 -2.19 -36.33 19.92
N THR A 597 -2.89 -35.48 19.18
CA THR A 597 -3.59 -35.92 17.96
C THR A 597 -2.90 -35.43 16.69
N GLY A 598 -3.30 -35.95 15.52
CA GLY A 598 -2.88 -35.47 14.19
C GLY A 598 -1.85 -36.39 13.51
N GLY A 599 -1.33 -37.39 14.19
CA GLY A 599 -0.48 -38.41 13.58
C GLY A 599 0.85 -37.90 13.01
N LEU A 600 1.40 -38.63 12.08
CA LEU A 600 2.73 -38.38 11.50
C LEU A 600 2.85 -36.97 10.88
N ARG A 601 1.83 -36.50 10.15
CA ARG A 601 1.86 -35.19 9.49
C ARG A 601 1.99 -34.07 10.52
N ALA A 602 1.19 -34.12 11.58
CA ALA A 602 1.26 -33.14 12.66
C ALA A 602 2.59 -33.21 13.41
N ALA A 603 3.12 -34.41 13.64
CA ALA A 603 4.43 -34.60 14.26
C ALA A 603 5.58 -34.01 13.42
N ILE A 604 5.55 -34.19 12.10
CA ILE A 604 6.55 -33.60 11.18
C ILE A 604 6.48 -32.07 11.25
N ILE A 605 5.29 -31.48 11.10
CA ILE A 605 5.12 -30.01 11.13
C ILE A 605 5.50 -29.46 12.51
N ARG A 606 5.11 -30.12 13.60
CA ARG A 606 5.50 -29.72 14.97
C ARG A 606 7.01 -29.76 15.15
N GLY A 607 7.68 -30.81 14.70
CA GLY A 607 9.13 -30.93 14.74
C GLY A 607 9.83 -29.87 13.89
N LEU A 608 9.31 -29.58 12.70
CA LEU A 608 9.82 -28.54 11.80
C LEU A 608 9.73 -27.15 12.44
N ILE A 609 8.55 -26.80 12.98
CA ILE A 609 8.34 -25.50 13.63
C ILE A 609 9.26 -25.39 14.85
N TYR A 610 9.31 -26.42 15.70
CA TYR A 610 10.17 -26.41 16.89
C TYR A 610 11.65 -26.21 16.53
N ALA A 611 12.15 -26.95 15.55
CA ALA A 611 13.54 -26.85 15.12
C ALA A 611 13.85 -25.46 14.48
N GLY A 612 12.87 -24.86 13.80
CA GLY A 612 13.01 -23.53 13.18
C GLY A 612 12.75 -22.33 14.09
N MET A 613 12.15 -22.54 15.27
CA MET A 613 11.73 -21.41 16.13
C MET A 613 12.87 -20.51 16.62
N ASN A 614 14.06 -21.05 16.83
CA ASN A 614 15.23 -20.27 17.26
C ASN A 614 15.78 -19.34 16.16
N ARG A 615 15.44 -19.58 14.92
CA ARG A 615 15.85 -18.71 13.81
C ARG A 615 15.07 -17.40 13.75
N ALA A 616 13.90 -17.35 14.39
CA ALA A 616 12.97 -16.22 14.37
C ALA A 616 12.66 -15.69 12.94
N ALA A 617 12.83 -16.54 11.91
CA ALA A 617 12.68 -16.18 10.51
C ALA A 617 12.18 -17.36 9.67
N VAL A 618 11.29 -17.06 8.73
CA VAL A 618 10.83 -17.97 7.69
C VAL A 618 11.43 -17.52 6.35
N ASP A 619 12.07 -18.44 5.65
CA ASP A 619 12.81 -18.18 4.42
C ASP A 619 12.08 -18.78 3.22
N GLU A 620 12.04 -18.05 2.11
CA GLU A 620 11.42 -18.44 0.85
C GLU A 620 11.84 -19.84 0.38
N ARG A 621 13.13 -20.16 0.51
CA ARG A 621 13.69 -21.43 0.06
C ARG A 621 13.16 -22.60 0.88
N GLY A 622 12.98 -22.42 2.18
CA GLY A 622 12.36 -23.45 3.05
C GLY A 622 10.91 -23.69 2.67
N PHE A 623 10.17 -22.63 2.39
CA PHE A 623 8.78 -22.76 1.94
C PHE A 623 8.68 -23.45 0.57
N GLU A 624 9.52 -23.06 -0.39
CA GLU A 624 9.56 -23.68 -1.72
C GLU A 624 9.92 -25.17 -1.63
N MET A 625 10.84 -25.53 -0.75
CA MET A 625 11.16 -26.94 -0.49
C MET A 625 9.95 -27.69 0.07
N ALA A 626 9.27 -27.13 1.06
CA ALA A 626 8.05 -27.71 1.63
C ALA A 626 6.93 -27.85 0.57
N ARG A 627 6.81 -26.87 -0.35
CA ARG A 627 5.87 -26.93 -1.47
C ARG A 627 6.19 -28.09 -2.43
N ARG A 628 7.46 -28.23 -2.84
CA ARG A 628 7.91 -29.35 -3.71
C ARG A 628 7.69 -30.71 -3.05
N ILE A 629 7.97 -30.85 -1.76
CA ILE A 629 7.70 -32.07 -0.99
C ILE A 629 6.21 -32.38 -0.99
N ARG A 630 5.36 -31.39 -0.74
CA ARG A 630 3.90 -31.55 -0.73
C ARG A 630 3.37 -32.02 -2.09
N GLU A 631 3.83 -31.41 -3.17
CA GLU A 631 3.45 -31.77 -4.54
C GLU A 631 3.91 -33.20 -4.91
N ALA A 632 5.10 -33.61 -4.44
CA ALA A 632 5.64 -34.95 -4.70
C ALA A 632 4.94 -36.06 -3.92
N HIS A 633 4.39 -35.78 -2.74
CA HIS A 633 3.73 -36.77 -1.87
C HIS A 633 2.19 -36.71 -1.94
N GLY A 634 1.66 -36.03 -2.95
CA GLY A 634 0.26 -36.11 -3.38
C GLY A 634 -0.75 -35.55 -2.40
N ASP A 635 -0.75 -34.19 -2.18
CA ASP A 635 -2.01 -33.51 -2.14
C ASP A 635 -2.58 -33.04 -0.82
N MET A 636 -1.76 -32.40 -0.03
CA MET A 636 -2.36 -31.51 0.96
C MET A 636 -2.64 -30.15 0.29
N PRO A 637 -3.92 -29.72 0.15
CA PRO A 637 -4.24 -28.37 -0.29
C PRO A 637 -3.54 -27.33 0.59
N ILE A 638 -3.21 -26.17 0.02
CA ILE A 638 -2.52 -25.12 0.78
C ILE A 638 -3.33 -24.64 2.00
N ALA A 639 -4.66 -24.66 1.91
CA ALA A 639 -5.53 -24.31 3.03
C ALA A 639 -5.39 -25.26 4.22
N ASP A 640 -5.29 -26.58 3.95
CA ASP A 640 -5.11 -27.60 4.99
C ASP A 640 -3.70 -27.52 5.57
N PHE A 641 -2.70 -27.27 4.72
CA PHE A 641 -1.32 -27.04 5.17
C PHE A 641 -1.23 -25.83 6.10
N LYS A 642 -1.82 -24.70 5.71
CA LYS A 642 -1.92 -23.49 6.54
C LYS A 642 -2.60 -23.78 7.88
N ALA A 643 -3.71 -24.48 7.87
CA ALA A 643 -4.45 -24.83 9.08
C ALA A 643 -3.59 -25.70 10.02
N LEU A 644 -2.87 -26.69 9.47
CA LEU A 644 -1.99 -27.57 10.22
C LEU A 644 -0.78 -26.81 10.81
N VAL A 645 -0.14 -25.95 10.03
CA VAL A 645 0.97 -25.10 10.50
C VAL A 645 0.51 -24.22 11.66
N ARG A 646 -0.63 -23.55 11.51
CA ARG A 646 -1.18 -22.70 12.57
C ARG A 646 -1.54 -23.46 13.83
N GLU A 647 -2.15 -24.64 13.71
CA GLU A 647 -2.50 -25.48 14.84
C GLU A 647 -1.24 -25.91 15.60
N GLN A 648 -0.24 -26.44 14.90
CA GLN A 648 0.98 -26.92 15.54
C GLN A 648 1.81 -25.77 16.15
N PHE A 649 1.81 -24.61 15.51
CA PHE A 649 2.43 -23.41 16.06
C PHE A 649 1.79 -22.97 17.37
N TYR A 650 0.46 -22.91 17.44
CA TYR A 650 -0.25 -22.57 18.67
C TYR A 650 -0.05 -23.60 19.77
N ILE A 651 -0.05 -24.90 19.43
CA ILE A 651 0.19 -25.96 20.38
C ILE A 651 1.56 -25.79 21.04
N LEU A 652 2.61 -25.50 20.25
CA LEU A 652 3.95 -25.24 20.76
C LEU A 652 4.01 -23.97 21.63
N LEU A 653 3.27 -22.93 21.29
CA LEU A 653 3.21 -21.70 22.10
C LEU A 653 2.48 -21.90 23.42
N ILE A 654 1.42 -22.70 23.44
CA ILE A 654 0.59 -22.93 24.63
C ILE A 654 1.32 -23.80 25.65
N ASP A 655 1.95 -24.87 25.19
CA ASP A 655 2.66 -25.82 26.05
C ASP A 655 3.72 -26.59 25.24
N GLN A 656 4.91 -26.01 25.12
CA GLN A 656 6.00 -26.59 24.34
C GLN A 656 6.44 -27.98 24.88
N GLU A 657 6.49 -28.12 26.20
CA GLU A 657 6.95 -29.35 26.83
C GLU A 657 5.99 -30.52 26.55
N ALA A 658 4.70 -30.29 26.78
CA ALA A 658 3.66 -31.28 26.47
C ALA A 658 3.57 -31.57 24.96
N ALA A 659 3.73 -30.55 24.13
CA ALA A 659 3.72 -30.69 22.68
C ALA A 659 4.84 -31.62 22.17
N LEU A 660 6.05 -31.42 22.68
CA LEU A 660 7.20 -32.27 22.32
C LEU A 660 7.06 -33.67 22.88
N ALA A 661 6.66 -33.81 24.14
CA ALA A 661 6.45 -35.10 24.79
C ALA A 661 5.41 -35.98 24.09
N ALA A 662 4.45 -35.40 23.40
CA ALA A 662 3.42 -36.10 22.64
C ALA A 662 3.91 -36.66 21.29
N ILE A 663 5.00 -36.17 20.72
CA ILE A 663 5.48 -36.57 19.38
C ILE A 663 5.64 -38.08 19.25
N PRO A 664 6.30 -38.80 20.19
CA PRO A 664 6.49 -40.27 20.04
C PRO A 664 5.16 -41.02 19.89
N SER A 665 4.11 -40.62 20.58
CA SER A 665 2.81 -41.29 20.50
C SER A 665 2.04 -41.01 19.21
N MET A 666 2.41 -39.96 18.47
CA MET A 666 1.82 -39.60 17.20
C MET A 666 2.45 -40.29 15.99
N LEU A 667 3.60 -40.93 16.21
CA LEU A 667 4.38 -41.56 15.16
C LEU A 667 3.97 -43.04 14.91
N PRO A 668 4.04 -43.51 13.65
CA PRO A 668 3.81 -44.91 13.35
C PRO A 668 4.92 -45.77 13.93
N PRO A 669 4.65 -47.09 14.19
CA PRO A 669 5.63 -47.98 14.73
C PRO A 669 6.78 -48.29 13.75
N ASP A 670 6.55 -48.12 12.46
CA ASP A 670 7.52 -48.37 11.41
C ASP A 670 8.67 -47.36 11.40
N LYS A 671 9.91 -47.86 11.58
CA LYS A 671 11.10 -47.02 11.66
C LYS A 671 11.41 -46.30 10.34
N GLU A 672 11.20 -46.94 9.19
CA GLU A 672 11.49 -46.37 7.88
C GLU A 672 10.61 -45.15 7.61
N THR A 673 9.33 -45.24 7.97
CA THR A 673 8.39 -44.09 7.84
C THR A 673 8.78 -42.94 8.75
N ARG A 674 9.25 -43.20 9.96
CA ARG A 674 9.77 -42.17 10.88
C ARG A 674 11.02 -41.49 10.34
N GLU A 675 11.98 -42.29 9.79
CA GLU A 675 13.19 -41.75 9.15
C GLU A 675 12.85 -40.85 7.97
N LYS A 676 11.93 -41.27 7.09
CA LYS A 676 11.45 -40.45 5.98
C LYS A 676 10.85 -39.12 6.48
N GLY A 677 10.00 -39.16 7.51
CA GLY A 677 9.43 -37.96 8.12
C GLY A 677 10.49 -37.00 8.68
N TYR A 678 11.50 -37.55 9.36
CA TYR A 678 12.61 -36.73 9.87
C TYR A 678 13.47 -36.14 8.75
N ASP A 679 13.72 -36.90 7.67
CA ASP A 679 14.44 -36.39 6.51
C ASP A 679 13.73 -35.24 5.81
N LEU A 680 12.39 -35.21 5.78
CA LEU A 680 11.63 -34.05 5.28
C LEU A 680 11.89 -32.80 6.10
N ILE A 681 11.95 -32.90 7.42
CA ILE A 681 12.29 -31.78 8.31
C ILE A 681 13.69 -31.25 7.97
N LYS A 682 14.68 -32.18 7.82
CA LYS A 682 16.07 -31.81 7.46
C LYS A 682 16.14 -31.07 6.11
N GLN A 683 15.41 -31.55 5.11
CA GLN A 683 15.41 -30.95 3.78
C GLN A 683 14.87 -29.50 3.83
N VAL A 684 13.76 -29.27 4.52
CA VAL A 684 13.16 -27.95 4.64
C VAL A 684 14.07 -26.99 5.41
N LEU A 685 14.62 -27.41 6.54
CA LEU A 685 15.53 -26.58 7.34
C LEU A 685 16.87 -26.32 6.66
N GLY A 686 17.39 -27.29 5.90
CA GLY A 686 18.63 -27.18 5.14
C GLY A 686 18.50 -26.36 3.85
N ALA A 687 17.29 -26.04 3.42
CA ALA A 687 17.06 -25.32 2.17
C ALA A 687 17.74 -23.93 2.13
N ARG A 688 17.89 -23.26 3.27
CA ARG A 688 18.59 -21.96 3.36
C ARG A 688 20.10 -22.06 3.56
N GLY A 689 20.68 -23.26 3.59
CA GLY A 689 22.11 -23.52 3.76
C GLY A 689 22.43 -24.36 4.97
N GLU A 690 23.68 -24.29 5.44
CA GLU A 690 24.15 -25.08 6.57
C GLU A 690 23.39 -24.78 7.87
N LEU A 691 23.16 -25.82 8.66
CA LEU A 691 22.48 -25.71 9.95
C LEU A 691 23.45 -25.13 10.99
N SER A 692 22.98 -24.19 11.78
CA SER A 692 23.72 -23.65 12.92
C SER A 692 23.89 -24.70 14.03
N ALA A 693 24.74 -24.43 15.00
CA ALA A 693 24.91 -25.29 16.17
C ALA A 693 23.59 -25.48 16.94
N ASP A 694 22.80 -24.42 17.09
CA ASP A 694 21.48 -24.46 17.74
C ASP A 694 20.46 -25.23 16.91
N ASP A 695 20.46 -25.09 15.59
CA ASP A 695 19.63 -25.89 14.70
C ASP A 695 19.95 -27.39 14.85
N ASN A 696 21.24 -27.76 14.84
CA ASN A 696 21.69 -29.12 15.00
C ASN A 696 21.30 -29.69 16.36
N LYS A 697 21.38 -28.91 17.44
CA LYS A 697 20.92 -29.30 18.77
C LYS A 697 19.44 -29.66 18.79
N ARG A 698 18.60 -28.76 18.27
CA ARG A 698 17.14 -28.99 18.18
C ARG A 698 16.79 -30.14 17.25
N MET A 699 17.51 -30.28 16.13
CA MET A 699 17.34 -31.40 15.23
C MET A 699 17.71 -32.74 15.89
N SER A 700 18.73 -32.76 16.73
CA SER A 700 19.09 -33.98 17.52
C SER A 700 17.98 -34.34 18.51
N GLU A 701 17.36 -33.35 19.14
CA GLU A 701 16.21 -33.56 20.01
C GLU A 701 15.00 -34.11 19.24
N VAL A 702 14.71 -33.56 18.05
CA VAL A 702 13.65 -34.07 17.17
C VAL A 702 13.97 -35.51 16.74
N ALA A 703 15.22 -35.83 16.40
CA ALA A 703 15.63 -37.18 16.07
C ALA A 703 15.35 -38.17 17.23
N ARG A 704 15.67 -37.78 18.46
CA ARG A 704 15.37 -38.54 19.68
C ARG A 704 13.87 -38.81 19.84
N LEU A 705 13.05 -37.74 19.66
CA LEU A 705 11.59 -37.84 19.73
C LEU A 705 11.00 -38.73 18.64
N PHE A 706 11.66 -38.84 17.47
CA PHE A 706 11.31 -39.75 16.38
C PHE A 706 11.83 -41.18 16.59
N GLY A 707 12.57 -41.43 17.68
CA GLY A 707 13.12 -42.73 17.99
C GLY A 707 14.26 -43.15 17.05
N LEU A 708 15.09 -42.17 16.63
CA LEU A 708 16.15 -42.35 15.64
C LEU A 708 17.59 -42.22 16.25
N GLU A 709 17.75 -42.25 17.54
CA GLU A 709 19.07 -42.23 18.21
C GLU A 709 19.86 -43.50 17.90
N GLY A 710 21.06 -43.35 17.31
CA GLY A 710 22.02 -44.43 17.08
C GLY A 710 22.69 -44.47 15.70
N GLY A 711 22.38 -43.56 14.80
CA GLY A 711 23.00 -43.54 13.46
C GLY A 711 23.85 -42.28 13.23
N GLY A 712 25.17 -42.44 13.24
CA GLY A 712 26.11 -41.39 12.86
C GLY A 712 25.81 -40.84 11.48
N THR A 713 25.91 -39.54 11.38
CA THR A 713 25.71 -38.69 10.19
C THR A 713 26.46 -39.21 8.97
N ARG A 714 25.79 -39.83 8.03
CA ARG A 714 26.24 -39.87 6.63
C ARG A 714 25.28 -39.03 5.81
N THR A 715 25.73 -37.84 5.47
CA THR A 715 25.08 -36.93 4.52
C THR A 715 25.15 -37.53 3.13
N HIS A 716 24.12 -38.21 2.68
CA HIS A 716 23.84 -38.35 1.27
C HIS A 716 22.82 -37.28 0.87
N LEU A 717 23.33 -36.21 0.27
CA LEU A 717 22.54 -35.29 -0.50
C LEU A 717 21.86 -36.08 -1.63
N ARG A 718 20.61 -36.48 -1.45
CA ARG A 718 19.78 -36.93 -2.55
C ARG A 718 19.41 -35.71 -3.38
N GLU A 719 19.53 -35.88 -4.70
CA GLU A 719 19.20 -34.86 -5.69
C GLU A 719 17.85 -34.21 -5.41
N VAL A 720 17.87 -32.87 -5.38
CA VAL A 720 16.67 -32.02 -5.31
C VAL A 720 15.74 -32.40 -6.46
N PRO A 721 14.45 -32.66 -6.24
CA PRO A 721 13.51 -32.89 -7.35
C PRO A 721 13.54 -31.70 -8.31
N LYS A 722 13.99 -31.93 -9.52
CA LYS A 722 13.97 -30.91 -10.59
C LYS A 722 12.53 -30.58 -10.93
N LYS A 723 12.28 -29.30 -11.16
CA LYS A 723 10.99 -28.80 -11.66
C LYS A 723 10.58 -29.61 -12.88
N PRO A 724 9.34 -30.10 -13.00
CA PRO A 724 8.88 -30.76 -14.23
C PRO A 724 9.07 -29.79 -15.39
N GLN A 725 9.84 -30.16 -16.38
CA GLN A 725 9.92 -29.42 -17.62
C GLN A 725 8.54 -29.49 -18.27
N ALA A 726 7.93 -28.34 -18.52
CA ALA A 726 6.76 -28.26 -19.36
C ALA A 726 7.12 -28.87 -20.73
N LYS A 727 6.44 -29.95 -21.10
CA LYS A 727 6.56 -30.50 -22.45
C LYS A 727 6.00 -29.47 -23.41
N ALA A 728 6.89 -28.92 -24.24
CA ALA A 728 6.50 -28.17 -25.41
C ALA A 728 5.72 -29.11 -26.33
N SER A 729 4.49 -28.79 -26.59
CA SER A 729 3.72 -29.29 -27.75
C SER A 729 2.84 -28.15 -28.26
#